data_23d140153db79978130f2767c62c8d13
#
_entry.id   23d140153db79978130f2767c62c8d13
#
_cell.length_a   1.000
_cell.length_b   1.000
_cell.length_c   1.000
_cell.angle_alpha   90.00
_cell.angle_beta   90.00
_cell.angle_gamma   90.00
#
_symmetry.space_group_name_H-M   'P 1'
#
loop_
_entity.id
_entity.type
_entity.pdbx_description
1 polymer ?
#
loop_
_entity_poly.entity_id
_entity_poly.type
_entity_poly.pdbx_seq_one_letter_code
_entity_poly.pdbx_strand_id
1 'polypeptide(L)'
;MNDKIIIQGARENNLKNVNLTIPRDKLVVFTGLSGSGKSSLAFDTIYAEGQRRYVESLSSYARQFLGQMDKPDVDSIDGLSPAISIDQKTTSKNPRSTVGTVTEIYDYLRLLWARVGVPHCPKCGKEISRQTIDQIVDRVEAMGEGTRFIVLSPVIRGKKGEHQKVFEDARKQGFARVRVDGILYDLTETIPCEKNKKHTIELVVDRLVLKEGLRRRLTDSIETACVHSGGIVTIQLPSSDEELTFSQNYACEDCGISLTELEPRMFSFNNPSGACPSCTGLGFQLIADADLVIPDKDKSIFDGAIQASGWQTARTDSIFRMYFEALAQKYHFSLTAPVKTLSPEAMDIILNGTRGEKLRMTYNRGNGMGVLEQPWEGILNNISRRYRETQSDAARKELEECMSSAPCPHCHGDRLSDIARAVTVGGIGIMDFCRMSVRDALRFVDELHLEGNMALVAEQIVREIKSRLQFLEDVGLGYLTLSRAAGTLSGGESQRIRLATQIGSSLMGVLYILDEPSIGLHQRDNDKLLATLKHLRDIGNTLIVVEHDEDTMRAADYIVDVGPGAGSHGGEIVAAGSLQDILNCERSLTGQYLSGVKKIPVPSRRRSGNGGTLTVRGASENNLKDVDVNIPLGTLTCVTGVSGSGKSSLVGEVLNKTLLGKLNHARTRPGKCRCVEGLEHLDKVIDIDQSPIGRTPRSNPATYTGLFNDIRDLFASTADAKMRGYGPGRFSFNVKGGRCEACSGDGLVKIEMHFLADVYVPCEVCKGARYNRETLEVLYKGKNISQVLDMTAEEAMEFFENLPKIHRKAQTLVEVGLGYVKLGQSSTTLSGGEAQRVKLATELARVSTGRTIYVLDEPTTGLHAADVHKLIDVLQTLVDAGNTVLVIEHNLDVIKTADHIIDLGPEGGDGGGYVVASGTPEEVASVPESYTGQYLKKYL
;
A
#
# COMPACT_ATOMS: atom_id res chain seq x y z
N MET A 1 12.61 39.08 -15.71
CA MET A 1 12.04 38.15 -14.73
C MET A 1 12.95 38.16 -13.52
N ASN A 2 12.42 38.07 -12.30
CA ASN A 2 13.27 37.96 -11.12
C ASN A 2 14.02 36.63 -11.14
N ASP A 3 15.34 36.66 -11.21
CA ASP A 3 16.20 35.47 -11.24
C ASP A 3 16.38 34.83 -9.84
N LYS A 4 15.65 35.34 -8.85
CA LYS A 4 15.79 34.97 -7.44
C LYS A 4 14.45 34.88 -6.76
N ILE A 5 14.35 34.00 -5.77
CA ILE A 5 13.29 33.96 -4.76
C ILE A 5 13.83 34.63 -3.51
N ILE A 6 13.17 35.68 -3.02
CA ILE A 6 13.59 36.47 -1.87
C ILE A 6 12.59 36.26 -0.75
N ILE A 7 13.04 35.71 0.37
CA ILE A 7 12.26 35.43 1.57
C ILE A 7 12.68 36.41 2.65
N GLN A 8 11.71 37.10 3.28
CA GLN A 8 11.96 38.04 4.34
C GLN A 8 11.10 37.72 5.56
N GLY A 9 11.75 37.58 6.69
CA GLY A 9 11.08 37.50 7.99
C GLY A 9 10.29 36.22 8.22
N ALA A 10 10.78 35.03 7.78
CA ALA A 10 10.09 33.77 8.04
C ALA A 10 10.22 33.37 9.51
N ARG A 11 9.07 33.09 10.15
CA ARG A 11 8.96 32.79 11.60
C ARG A 11 8.09 31.57 11.90
N GLU A 12 7.75 30.77 10.86
CA GLU A 12 6.91 29.59 11.01
C GLU A 12 7.58 28.54 11.92
N ASN A 13 6.85 27.98 12.86
CA ASN A 13 7.31 26.97 13.83
C ASN A 13 8.54 27.44 14.63
N ASN A 14 9.72 26.87 14.38
CA ASN A 14 10.97 27.19 15.08
C ASN A 14 11.87 28.18 14.33
N LEU A 15 11.45 28.72 13.20
CA LEU A 15 12.24 29.66 12.41
C LEU A 15 12.41 31.01 13.14
N LYS A 16 13.65 31.51 13.14
CA LYS A 16 14.02 32.75 13.86
C LYS A 16 14.19 33.92 12.92
N ASN A 17 13.09 34.43 12.38
CA ASN A 17 13.08 35.61 11.49
C ASN A 17 14.05 35.47 10.30
N VAL A 18 13.92 34.36 9.57
CA VAL A 18 14.83 33.97 8.51
C VAL A 18 14.69 34.87 7.28
N ASN A 19 15.84 35.41 6.83
CA ASN A 19 15.96 36.12 5.55
C ASN A 19 16.87 35.32 4.62
N LEU A 20 16.35 34.96 3.44
CA LEU A 20 17.08 34.09 2.52
C LEU A 20 16.80 34.48 1.06
N THR A 21 17.83 34.44 0.25
CA THR A 21 17.72 34.63 -1.22
C THR A 21 18.21 33.38 -1.91
N ILE A 22 17.35 32.76 -2.72
CA ILE A 22 17.62 31.53 -3.48
C ILE A 22 17.61 31.83 -4.98
N PRO A 23 18.55 31.27 -5.76
CA PRO A 23 18.51 31.39 -7.22
C PRO A 23 17.35 30.57 -7.81
N ARG A 24 16.75 31.07 -8.89
CA ARG A 24 15.75 30.32 -9.68
C ARG A 24 16.44 29.45 -10.73
N ASP A 25 15.69 28.48 -11.26
CA ASP A 25 16.12 27.55 -12.30
C ASP A 25 17.40 26.80 -11.92
N LYS A 26 17.47 26.43 -10.63
CA LYS A 26 18.58 25.73 -9.99
C LYS A 26 18.08 24.58 -9.12
N LEU A 27 18.98 23.62 -8.89
CA LEU A 27 18.81 22.59 -7.88
C LEU A 27 19.33 23.12 -6.54
N VAL A 28 18.41 23.44 -5.64
CA VAL A 28 18.70 23.98 -4.29
C VAL A 28 18.45 22.88 -3.26
N VAL A 29 19.42 22.60 -2.41
CA VAL A 29 19.30 21.61 -1.34
C VAL A 29 19.21 22.33 0.02
N PHE A 30 18.16 22.00 0.79
CA PHE A 30 18.03 22.40 2.19
C PHE A 30 18.49 21.26 3.07
N THR A 31 19.52 21.50 3.87
CA THR A 31 20.14 20.51 4.75
C THR A 31 20.25 21.02 6.19
N GLY A 32 20.73 20.20 7.13
CA GLY A 32 20.89 20.50 8.54
C GLY A 32 20.31 19.39 9.44
N LEU A 33 20.45 19.51 10.74
CA LEU A 33 19.99 18.51 11.73
C LEU A 33 18.49 18.21 11.64
N SER A 34 18.07 17.03 12.08
CA SER A 34 16.66 16.71 12.26
C SER A 34 16.02 17.69 13.24
N GLY A 35 14.85 18.26 12.89
CA GLY A 35 14.18 19.30 13.71
C GLY A 35 14.83 20.69 13.64
N SER A 36 15.76 20.97 12.74
CA SER A 36 16.39 22.29 12.61
C SER A 36 15.51 23.38 11.97
N GLY A 37 14.38 22.98 11.32
CA GLY A 37 13.46 23.93 10.67
C GLY A 37 13.46 23.87 9.13
N LYS A 38 14.16 22.90 8.52
CA LYS A 38 14.20 22.70 7.05
C LYS A 38 12.82 22.58 6.42
N SER A 39 12.02 21.65 6.94
CA SER A 39 10.67 21.41 6.44
C SER A 39 9.74 22.59 6.72
N SER A 40 9.91 23.29 7.85
CA SER A 40 9.17 24.52 8.16
C SER A 40 9.45 25.63 7.14
N LEU A 41 10.71 25.76 6.69
CA LEU A 41 11.07 26.73 5.66
C LEU A 41 10.57 26.30 4.28
N ALA A 42 10.79 25.03 3.88
CA ALA A 42 10.45 24.53 2.56
C ALA A 42 8.93 24.38 2.34
N PHE A 43 8.26 23.68 3.26
CA PHE A 43 6.84 23.30 3.11
C PHE A 43 5.89 24.27 3.80
N ASP A 44 6.10 24.56 5.09
CA ASP A 44 5.17 25.39 5.87
C ASP A 44 5.28 26.88 5.51
N THR A 45 6.39 27.31 4.90
CA THR A 45 6.60 28.71 4.49
C THR A 45 6.55 28.89 2.97
N ILE A 46 7.53 28.34 2.21
CA ILE A 46 7.68 28.62 0.77
C ILE A 46 6.55 27.97 -0.03
N TYR A 47 6.29 26.68 0.18
CA TYR A 47 5.22 25.96 -0.52
C TYR A 47 3.85 26.51 -0.13
N ALA A 48 3.60 26.68 1.15
CA ALA A 48 2.31 27.17 1.68
C ALA A 48 1.95 28.54 1.07
N GLU A 49 2.91 29.48 1.02
CA GLU A 49 2.69 30.79 0.39
C GLU A 49 2.51 30.68 -1.13
N GLY A 50 3.28 29.83 -1.82
CA GLY A 50 3.12 29.58 -3.26
C GLY A 50 1.75 29.03 -3.60
N GLN A 51 1.30 28.04 -2.85
CA GLN A 51 -0.03 27.44 -3.01
C GLN A 51 -1.16 28.41 -2.66
N ARG A 52 -1.02 29.20 -1.57
CA ARG A 52 -1.97 30.23 -1.19
C ARG A 52 -2.19 31.23 -2.32
N ARG A 53 -1.12 31.77 -2.91
CA ARG A 53 -1.19 32.72 -4.04
C ARG A 53 -1.82 32.10 -5.27
N TYR A 54 -1.53 30.83 -5.55
CA TYR A 54 -2.15 30.10 -6.65
C TYR A 54 -3.65 29.95 -6.45
N VAL A 55 -4.08 29.52 -5.24
CA VAL A 55 -5.51 29.40 -4.90
C VAL A 55 -6.23 30.74 -4.94
N GLU A 56 -5.59 31.82 -4.48
CA GLU A 56 -6.14 33.17 -4.55
C GLU A 56 -6.32 33.68 -6.00
N SER A 57 -5.52 33.20 -6.93
CA SER A 57 -5.65 33.53 -8.37
C SER A 57 -6.85 32.84 -9.05
N LEU A 58 -7.40 31.80 -8.43
CA LEU A 58 -8.53 31.03 -8.96
C LEU A 58 -9.87 31.77 -8.78
N SER A 59 -10.89 31.34 -9.52
CA SER A 59 -12.24 31.87 -9.40
C SER A 59 -12.80 31.74 -7.98
N SER A 60 -13.74 32.60 -7.57
CA SER A 60 -14.41 32.52 -6.27
C SER A 60 -15.09 31.19 -6.04
N TYR A 61 -15.62 30.57 -7.09
CA TYR A 61 -16.25 29.25 -7.04
C TYR A 61 -15.19 28.15 -6.71
N ALA A 62 -14.06 28.14 -7.39
CA ALA A 62 -12.99 27.17 -7.12
C ALA A 62 -12.42 27.32 -5.70
N ARG A 63 -12.29 28.55 -5.19
CA ARG A 63 -11.85 28.84 -3.82
C ARG A 63 -12.78 28.28 -2.74
N GLN A 64 -14.09 28.23 -2.98
CA GLN A 64 -15.05 27.63 -2.04
C GLN A 64 -14.83 26.12 -1.83
N PHE A 65 -14.33 25.43 -2.86
CA PHE A 65 -14.03 23.98 -2.78
C PHE A 65 -12.66 23.69 -2.18
N LEU A 66 -11.67 24.53 -2.43
CA LEU A 66 -10.29 24.33 -1.98
C LEU A 66 -10.05 24.81 -0.54
N GLY A 67 -11.00 25.55 0.04
CA GLY A 67 -10.86 26.13 1.36
C GLY A 67 -9.96 27.38 1.38
N GLN A 68 -9.99 28.12 2.49
CA GLN A 68 -9.10 29.25 2.73
C GLN A 68 -7.83 28.72 3.39
N MET A 69 -6.68 28.95 2.76
CA MET A 69 -5.39 28.57 3.33
C MET A 69 -4.91 29.67 4.29
N ASP A 70 -4.42 29.27 5.45
CA ASP A 70 -3.80 30.19 6.38
C ASP A 70 -2.53 30.80 5.77
N LYS A 71 -2.31 32.08 6.03
CA LYS A 71 -1.09 32.76 5.61
C LYS A 71 0.05 32.30 6.53
N PRO A 72 1.17 31.79 5.99
CA PRO A 72 2.32 31.46 6.82
C PRO A 72 2.89 32.73 7.49
N ASP A 73 3.53 32.54 8.65
CA ASP A 73 4.18 33.64 9.38
C ASP A 73 5.48 34.05 8.67
N VAL A 74 5.31 34.92 7.69
CA VAL A 74 6.40 35.47 6.88
C VAL A 74 6.02 36.89 6.44
N ASP A 75 6.99 37.79 6.46
CA ASP A 75 6.75 39.20 6.06
C ASP A 75 6.46 39.27 4.56
N SER A 76 7.35 38.74 3.72
CA SER A 76 7.15 38.66 2.27
C SER A 76 7.98 37.57 1.63
N ILE A 77 7.48 37.03 0.49
CA ILE A 77 8.26 36.17 -0.42
C ILE A 77 8.05 36.68 -1.85
N ASP A 78 9.13 37.11 -2.50
CA ASP A 78 9.09 37.59 -3.88
C ASP A 78 9.70 36.56 -4.85
N GLY A 79 9.26 36.55 -6.10
CA GLY A 79 9.80 35.70 -7.16
C GLY A 79 9.28 34.26 -7.16
N LEU A 80 8.23 33.93 -6.41
CA LEU A 80 7.63 32.59 -6.43
C LEU A 80 6.99 32.25 -7.79
N SER A 81 7.26 31.03 -8.25
CA SER A 81 6.52 30.35 -9.31
C SER A 81 5.39 29.51 -8.71
N PRO A 82 4.45 28.99 -9.55
CA PRO A 82 3.51 27.95 -9.09
C PRO A 82 4.29 26.82 -8.45
N ALA A 83 3.90 26.42 -7.23
CA ALA A 83 4.64 25.46 -6.43
C ALA A 83 3.93 24.10 -6.41
N ILE A 84 4.72 23.03 -6.58
CA ILE A 84 4.28 21.63 -6.48
C ILE A 84 5.10 20.96 -5.37
N SER A 85 4.40 20.35 -4.41
CA SER A 85 5.02 19.59 -3.33
C SER A 85 4.96 18.09 -3.61
N ILE A 86 6.07 17.41 -3.39
CA ILE A 86 6.20 15.96 -3.43
C ILE A 86 6.69 15.48 -2.06
N ASP A 87 5.73 15.32 -1.14
CA ASP A 87 5.96 14.88 0.23
C ASP A 87 5.91 13.35 0.39
N GLN A 88 6.39 12.86 1.52
CA GLN A 88 6.46 11.44 1.86
C GLN A 88 5.15 10.87 2.41
N LYS A 89 4.22 11.72 2.86
CA LYS A 89 3.17 11.38 3.84
C LYS A 89 1.98 10.55 3.38
N THR A 90 1.77 10.19 2.12
CA THR A 90 0.51 9.52 1.74
C THR A 90 0.67 8.36 0.77
N THR A 91 0.83 7.16 1.31
CA THR A 91 0.40 5.96 0.59
C THR A 91 -1.13 5.91 0.58
N SER A 92 -1.73 5.81 -0.60
CA SER A 92 -3.18 5.63 -0.71
C SER A 92 -3.59 4.33 -0.03
N LYS A 93 -4.42 4.40 1.00
CA LYS A 93 -5.00 3.23 1.67
C LYS A 93 -6.16 2.59 0.88
N ASN A 94 -6.49 3.14 -0.29
CA ASN A 94 -7.55 2.60 -1.13
C ASN A 94 -7.08 1.28 -1.76
N PRO A 95 -7.74 0.13 -1.47
CA PRO A 95 -7.32 -1.17 -1.99
C PRO A 95 -7.48 -1.30 -3.52
N ARG A 96 -8.18 -0.37 -4.16
CA ARG A 96 -8.33 -0.32 -5.62
C ARG A 96 -7.22 0.46 -6.32
N SER A 97 -6.46 1.27 -5.60
CA SER A 97 -5.35 2.02 -6.20
C SER A 97 -4.17 1.09 -6.49
N THR A 98 -3.66 1.15 -7.72
CA THR A 98 -2.47 0.42 -8.19
C THR A 98 -1.44 1.39 -8.75
N VAL A 99 -0.20 0.94 -8.95
CA VAL A 99 0.84 1.72 -9.62
C VAL A 99 0.30 2.25 -10.96
N GLY A 100 -0.31 1.40 -11.78
CA GLY A 100 -0.87 1.78 -13.09
C GLY A 100 -1.94 2.86 -13.01
N THR A 101 -2.79 2.87 -11.95
CA THR A 101 -3.83 3.91 -11.79
C THR A 101 -3.29 5.22 -11.23
N VAL A 102 -2.29 5.16 -10.35
CA VAL A 102 -1.67 6.37 -9.76
C VAL A 102 -0.82 7.11 -10.81
N THR A 103 -0.18 6.36 -11.71
CA THR A 103 0.63 6.92 -12.82
C THR A 103 -0.20 7.29 -14.05
N GLU A 104 -1.52 7.08 -14.02
CA GLU A 104 -2.44 7.26 -15.15
C GLU A 104 -2.14 6.35 -16.36
N ILE A 105 -1.11 5.50 -16.31
CA ILE A 105 -0.77 4.55 -17.40
C ILE A 105 -1.95 3.65 -17.70
N TYR A 106 -2.67 3.20 -16.66
CA TYR A 106 -3.84 2.34 -16.80
C TYR A 106 -4.96 2.97 -17.63
N ASP A 107 -5.11 4.29 -17.61
CA ASP A 107 -6.11 4.99 -18.40
C ASP A 107 -5.79 4.94 -19.90
N TYR A 108 -4.51 5.05 -20.24
CA TYR A 108 -4.06 4.86 -21.61
C TYR A 108 -4.13 3.39 -22.06
N LEU A 109 -3.85 2.44 -21.17
CA LEU A 109 -4.02 1.00 -21.47
C LEU A 109 -5.48 0.67 -21.75
N ARG A 110 -6.43 1.17 -20.95
CA ARG A 110 -7.86 0.98 -21.21
C ARG A 110 -8.27 1.52 -22.58
N LEU A 111 -7.72 2.66 -22.96
CA LEU A 111 -7.97 3.25 -24.27
C LEU A 111 -7.36 2.40 -25.39
N LEU A 112 -6.13 1.92 -25.22
CA LEU A 112 -5.44 1.06 -26.21
C LEU A 112 -6.23 -0.24 -26.43
N TRP A 113 -6.54 -0.99 -25.35
CA TRP A 113 -7.30 -2.24 -25.45
C TRP A 113 -8.70 -2.07 -26.02
N ALA A 114 -9.35 -0.93 -25.76
CA ALA A 114 -10.66 -0.64 -26.35
C ALA A 114 -10.60 -0.32 -27.84
N ARG A 115 -9.49 0.26 -28.35
CA ARG A 115 -9.39 0.76 -29.74
C ARG A 115 -8.75 -0.23 -30.70
N VAL A 116 -7.72 -0.97 -30.25
CA VAL A 116 -6.97 -1.92 -31.07
C VAL A 116 -6.97 -3.33 -30.52
N GLY A 117 -7.71 -3.60 -29.45
CA GLY A 117 -7.79 -4.92 -28.85
C GLY A 117 -8.57 -5.91 -29.71
N VAL A 118 -8.05 -7.13 -29.78
CA VAL A 118 -8.67 -8.27 -30.44
C VAL A 118 -9.47 -9.06 -29.39
N PRO A 119 -10.82 -9.11 -29.48
CA PRO A 119 -11.62 -9.85 -28.52
C PRO A 119 -11.61 -11.36 -28.82
N HIS A 120 -11.58 -12.13 -27.75
CA HIS A 120 -11.69 -13.58 -27.80
C HIS A 120 -12.91 -14.04 -26.98
N CYS A 121 -13.41 -15.23 -27.31
CA CYS A 121 -14.51 -15.81 -26.56
C CYS A 121 -14.04 -16.24 -25.16
N PRO A 122 -14.65 -15.76 -24.07
CA PRO A 122 -14.21 -16.12 -22.73
C PRO A 122 -14.45 -17.60 -22.37
N LYS A 123 -15.22 -18.37 -23.20
CA LYS A 123 -15.46 -19.78 -22.97
C LYS A 123 -14.56 -20.69 -23.80
N CYS A 124 -14.42 -20.42 -25.10
CA CYS A 124 -13.67 -21.30 -26.01
C CYS A 124 -12.33 -20.71 -26.50
N GLY A 125 -12.04 -19.44 -26.18
CA GLY A 125 -10.78 -18.80 -26.57
C GLY A 125 -10.66 -18.38 -28.04
N LYS A 126 -11.64 -18.69 -28.91
CA LYS A 126 -11.60 -18.30 -30.30
C LYS A 126 -11.69 -16.80 -30.46
N GLU A 127 -10.96 -16.26 -31.44
CA GLU A 127 -11.05 -14.85 -31.84
C GLU A 127 -12.45 -14.51 -32.33
N ILE A 128 -12.96 -13.36 -31.89
CA ILE A 128 -14.28 -12.89 -32.25
C ILE A 128 -14.09 -11.66 -33.15
N SER A 129 -14.50 -11.78 -34.43
CA SER A 129 -14.46 -10.68 -35.38
C SER A 129 -15.84 -10.13 -35.68
N ARG A 130 -15.90 -8.85 -36.05
CA ARG A 130 -17.10 -8.27 -36.67
C ARG A 130 -17.18 -8.74 -38.13
N GLN A 131 -18.35 -9.15 -38.54
CA GLN A 131 -18.61 -9.45 -39.95
C GLN A 131 -19.31 -8.24 -40.59
N THR A 132 -18.75 -7.75 -41.67
CA THR A 132 -19.47 -6.75 -42.48
C THR A 132 -20.61 -7.41 -43.26
N ILE A 133 -21.60 -6.62 -43.64
CA ILE A 133 -22.72 -7.12 -44.44
C ILE A 133 -22.22 -7.80 -45.71
N ASP A 134 -21.22 -7.21 -46.37
CA ASP A 134 -20.63 -7.78 -47.60
C ASP A 134 -20.00 -9.18 -47.32
N GLN A 135 -19.28 -9.33 -46.21
CA GLN A 135 -18.69 -10.60 -45.81
C GLN A 135 -19.78 -11.65 -45.51
N ILE A 136 -20.90 -11.24 -44.85
CA ILE A 136 -22.03 -12.14 -44.60
C ILE A 136 -22.66 -12.56 -45.93
N VAL A 137 -22.87 -11.62 -46.84
CA VAL A 137 -23.40 -11.87 -48.19
C VAL A 137 -22.50 -12.81 -48.97
N ASP A 138 -21.19 -12.57 -49.01
CA ASP A 138 -20.21 -13.43 -49.70
C ASP A 138 -20.23 -14.86 -49.15
N ARG A 139 -20.35 -15.00 -47.84
CA ARG A 139 -20.40 -16.33 -47.17
C ARG A 139 -21.69 -17.08 -47.48
N VAL A 140 -22.82 -16.35 -47.57
CA VAL A 140 -24.08 -16.94 -48.00
C VAL A 140 -24.06 -17.31 -49.49
N GLU A 141 -23.47 -16.47 -50.36
CA GLU A 141 -23.33 -16.78 -51.81
C GLU A 141 -22.41 -18.01 -52.05
N ALA A 142 -21.41 -18.24 -51.18
CA ALA A 142 -20.51 -19.38 -51.24
C ALA A 142 -21.19 -20.75 -50.98
N MET A 143 -22.44 -20.75 -50.50
CA MET A 143 -23.20 -22.01 -50.24
C MET A 143 -23.62 -22.77 -51.50
N GLY A 144 -23.49 -22.15 -52.66
CA GLY A 144 -23.79 -22.75 -53.97
C GLY A 144 -25.18 -22.42 -54.54
N GLU A 145 -25.24 -22.38 -55.88
CA GLU A 145 -26.47 -22.07 -56.59
C GLU A 145 -27.56 -23.11 -56.39
N GLY A 146 -28.81 -22.66 -56.24
CA GLY A 146 -29.97 -23.54 -55.95
C GLY A 146 -30.27 -23.72 -54.46
N THR A 147 -29.42 -23.28 -53.54
CA THR A 147 -29.63 -23.39 -52.08
C THR A 147 -30.83 -22.54 -51.67
N ARG A 148 -31.78 -23.20 -50.96
CA ARG A 148 -32.93 -22.51 -50.33
C ARG A 148 -32.63 -22.13 -48.91
N PHE A 149 -32.87 -20.88 -48.52
CA PHE A 149 -32.64 -20.42 -47.15
C PHE A 149 -33.66 -19.38 -46.71
N ILE A 150 -33.76 -19.20 -45.41
CA ILE A 150 -34.61 -18.21 -44.75
C ILE A 150 -33.71 -17.21 -44.02
N VAL A 151 -33.91 -15.93 -44.24
CA VAL A 151 -33.26 -14.85 -43.49
C VAL A 151 -34.10 -14.52 -42.28
N LEU A 152 -33.55 -14.72 -41.09
CA LEU A 152 -34.19 -14.54 -39.80
C LEU A 152 -33.52 -13.39 -39.02
N SER A 153 -34.34 -12.56 -38.37
CA SER A 153 -33.88 -11.50 -37.48
C SER A 153 -34.25 -11.87 -36.03
N PRO A 154 -33.32 -12.31 -35.19
CA PRO A 154 -33.59 -12.68 -33.81
C PRO A 154 -33.81 -11.46 -32.92
N VAL A 155 -35.08 -11.12 -32.60
CA VAL A 155 -35.44 -9.95 -31.79
C VAL A 155 -35.48 -10.26 -30.32
N ILE A 156 -35.88 -11.45 -29.91
CA ILE A 156 -35.89 -11.94 -28.54
C ILE A 156 -35.10 -13.24 -28.45
N ARG A 157 -34.14 -13.34 -27.51
CA ARG A 157 -33.38 -14.56 -27.26
C ARG A 157 -33.49 -14.96 -25.80
N GLY A 158 -34.12 -16.07 -25.52
CA GLY A 158 -34.18 -16.70 -24.21
C GLY A 158 -34.73 -15.84 -23.08
N LYS A 159 -35.65 -14.87 -23.39
CA LYS A 159 -36.27 -14.00 -22.38
C LYS A 159 -37.65 -14.49 -22.01
N LYS A 160 -38.04 -14.36 -20.73
CA LYS A 160 -39.36 -14.65 -20.22
C LYS A 160 -40.35 -13.52 -20.60
N GLY A 161 -41.59 -13.86 -20.92
CA GLY A 161 -42.66 -12.91 -21.21
C GLY A 161 -43.53 -13.31 -22.36
N GLU A 162 -44.71 -12.70 -22.49
CA GLU A 162 -45.66 -12.94 -23.58
C GLU A 162 -45.30 -12.17 -24.86
N HIS A 163 -44.41 -11.20 -24.79
CA HIS A 163 -43.81 -10.43 -25.90
C HIS A 163 -44.82 -9.87 -26.93
N GLN A 164 -46.07 -9.62 -26.56
CA GLN A 164 -47.11 -9.16 -27.48
C GLN A 164 -46.75 -7.88 -28.24
N LYS A 165 -46.06 -6.95 -27.56
CA LYS A 165 -45.59 -5.71 -28.21
C LYS A 165 -44.67 -5.96 -29.39
N VAL A 166 -43.83 -6.98 -29.31
CA VAL A 166 -42.90 -7.36 -30.39
C VAL A 166 -43.68 -7.81 -31.62
N PHE A 167 -44.77 -8.60 -31.46
CA PHE A 167 -45.61 -9.02 -32.55
C PHE A 167 -46.41 -7.85 -33.15
N GLU A 168 -46.93 -6.95 -32.33
CA GLU A 168 -47.59 -5.73 -32.80
C GLU A 168 -46.70 -4.84 -33.63
N ASP A 169 -45.46 -4.60 -33.14
CA ASP A 169 -44.47 -3.77 -33.82
C ASP A 169 -44.03 -4.42 -35.15
N ALA A 170 -43.84 -5.76 -35.17
CA ALA A 170 -43.54 -6.51 -36.37
C ALA A 170 -44.64 -6.41 -37.42
N ARG A 171 -45.94 -6.48 -36.99
CA ARG A 171 -47.10 -6.27 -37.89
C ARG A 171 -47.15 -4.87 -38.51
N LYS A 172 -46.87 -3.84 -37.68
CA LYS A 172 -46.85 -2.46 -38.16
C LYS A 172 -45.73 -2.20 -39.18
N GLN A 173 -44.62 -2.92 -39.05
CA GLN A 173 -43.45 -2.84 -39.93
C GLN A 173 -43.64 -3.71 -41.21
N GLY A 174 -44.75 -4.44 -41.34
CA GLY A 174 -45.04 -5.18 -42.56
C GLY A 174 -44.48 -6.60 -42.64
N PHE A 175 -43.97 -7.17 -41.56
CA PHE A 175 -43.57 -8.58 -41.52
C PHE A 175 -44.83 -9.46 -41.53
N ALA A 176 -44.76 -10.55 -42.30
CA ALA A 176 -45.86 -11.51 -42.44
C ALA A 176 -45.72 -12.70 -41.47
N ARG A 177 -44.51 -13.09 -41.12
CA ARG A 177 -44.23 -14.31 -40.36
C ARG A 177 -43.18 -14.10 -39.30
N VAL A 178 -43.25 -14.90 -38.25
CA VAL A 178 -42.33 -14.96 -37.14
C VAL A 178 -42.04 -16.41 -36.77
N ARG A 179 -40.84 -16.70 -36.36
CA ARG A 179 -40.49 -18.00 -35.79
C ARG A 179 -40.38 -17.83 -34.26
N VAL A 180 -41.12 -18.63 -33.51
CA VAL A 180 -41.10 -18.66 -32.06
C VAL A 180 -40.74 -20.06 -31.59
N ASP A 181 -39.63 -20.15 -30.85
CA ASP A 181 -39.07 -21.41 -30.31
C ASP A 181 -38.90 -22.49 -31.41
N GLY A 182 -38.47 -22.06 -32.60
CA GLY A 182 -38.24 -22.93 -33.77
C GLY A 182 -39.46 -23.16 -34.64
N ILE A 183 -40.69 -22.77 -34.22
CA ILE A 183 -41.92 -22.99 -34.96
C ILE A 183 -42.33 -21.69 -35.68
N LEU A 184 -42.65 -21.84 -37.00
CA LEU A 184 -43.12 -20.71 -37.82
C LEU A 184 -44.58 -20.42 -37.63
N TYR A 185 -44.92 -19.20 -37.33
CA TYR A 185 -46.29 -18.68 -37.20
C TYR A 185 -46.52 -17.54 -38.18
N ASP A 186 -47.76 -17.42 -38.63
CA ASP A 186 -48.22 -16.24 -39.32
C ASP A 186 -48.57 -15.16 -38.30
N LEU A 187 -48.17 -13.94 -38.53
CA LEU A 187 -48.40 -12.84 -37.58
C LEU A 187 -49.91 -12.48 -37.46
N THR A 188 -50.77 -12.95 -38.37
CA THR A 188 -52.23 -12.83 -38.27
C THR A 188 -52.86 -13.80 -37.25
N GLU A 189 -52.15 -14.86 -36.89
CA GLU A 189 -52.61 -15.87 -35.93
C GLU A 189 -52.30 -15.47 -34.48
N THR A 190 -52.93 -16.18 -33.53
CA THR A 190 -52.61 -16.03 -32.10
C THR A 190 -51.36 -16.88 -31.77
N ILE A 191 -50.27 -16.21 -31.41
CA ILE A 191 -48.97 -16.84 -31.13
C ILE A 191 -48.89 -17.20 -29.64
N PRO A 192 -48.75 -18.50 -29.29
CA PRO A 192 -48.68 -18.94 -27.90
C PRO A 192 -47.32 -18.63 -27.26
N CYS A 193 -47.26 -17.61 -26.40
CA CYS A 193 -46.10 -17.30 -25.57
C CYS A 193 -46.51 -17.31 -24.09
N GLU A 194 -45.85 -18.16 -23.29
CA GLU A 194 -46.13 -18.30 -21.86
C GLU A 194 -45.31 -17.32 -21.05
N LYS A 195 -45.94 -16.55 -20.17
CA LYS A 195 -45.31 -15.50 -19.35
C LYS A 195 -44.09 -15.96 -18.56
N ASN A 196 -44.06 -17.22 -18.11
CA ASN A 196 -43.02 -17.77 -17.23
C ASN A 196 -41.97 -18.61 -17.96
N LYS A 197 -42.15 -18.89 -19.26
CA LYS A 197 -41.14 -19.58 -20.09
C LYS A 197 -40.20 -18.59 -20.78
N LYS A 198 -39.03 -19.05 -21.11
CA LYS A 198 -38.08 -18.33 -21.96
C LYS A 198 -38.43 -18.60 -23.41
N HIS A 199 -38.60 -17.53 -24.18
CA HIS A 199 -38.91 -17.61 -25.61
C HIS A 199 -37.78 -17.04 -26.46
N THR A 200 -37.61 -17.61 -27.64
CA THR A 200 -36.77 -17.06 -28.72
C THR A 200 -37.68 -16.68 -29.86
N ILE A 201 -37.64 -15.39 -30.24
CA ILE A 201 -38.56 -14.84 -31.28
C ILE A 201 -37.68 -14.24 -32.38
N GLU A 202 -37.90 -14.72 -33.63
CA GLU A 202 -37.16 -14.29 -34.80
C GLU A 202 -38.13 -13.89 -35.90
N LEU A 203 -37.95 -12.70 -36.44
CA LEU A 203 -38.71 -12.21 -37.58
C LEU A 203 -38.24 -12.88 -38.86
N VAL A 204 -39.14 -13.36 -39.68
CA VAL A 204 -38.81 -13.87 -41.02
C VAL A 204 -38.73 -12.70 -41.97
N VAL A 205 -37.49 -12.31 -42.34
CA VAL A 205 -37.24 -11.18 -43.21
C VAL A 205 -37.47 -11.52 -44.67
N ASP A 206 -36.86 -12.63 -45.13
CA ASP A 206 -37.06 -13.09 -46.53
C ASP A 206 -36.86 -14.62 -46.63
N ARG A 207 -37.36 -15.15 -47.74
CA ARG A 207 -37.15 -16.58 -48.13
C ARG A 207 -36.60 -16.60 -49.54
N LEU A 208 -35.34 -17.02 -49.68
CA LEU A 208 -34.59 -16.87 -50.90
C LEU A 208 -34.10 -18.20 -51.43
N VAL A 209 -33.80 -18.21 -52.71
CA VAL A 209 -33.08 -19.28 -53.39
C VAL A 209 -31.91 -18.68 -54.08
N LEU A 210 -30.69 -19.21 -53.81
CA LEU A 210 -29.45 -18.70 -54.43
C LEU A 210 -29.51 -18.89 -55.94
N LYS A 211 -29.38 -17.78 -56.67
CA LYS A 211 -29.29 -17.71 -58.14
C LYS A 211 -28.53 -16.49 -58.55
N GLU A 212 -27.99 -16.48 -59.77
CA GLU A 212 -27.30 -15.33 -60.31
C GLU A 212 -28.15 -14.06 -60.25
N GLY A 213 -27.54 -12.96 -59.76
CA GLY A 213 -28.18 -11.63 -59.63
C GLY A 213 -28.95 -11.42 -58.29
N LEU A 214 -28.89 -12.39 -57.34
CA LEU A 214 -29.60 -12.25 -56.05
C LEU A 214 -28.91 -11.26 -55.07
N ARG A 215 -27.65 -10.93 -55.27
CA ARG A 215 -26.78 -10.20 -54.32
C ARG A 215 -27.47 -8.96 -53.74
N ARG A 216 -28.03 -8.10 -54.55
CA ARG A 216 -28.68 -6.87 -54.07
C ARG A 216 -29.83 -7.15 -53.10
N ARG A 217 -30.71 -8.08 -53.46
CA ARG A 217 -31.88 -8.44 -52.59
C ARG A 217 -31.42 -9.14 -51.31
N LEU A 218 -30.36 -9.97 -51.40
CA LEU A 218 -29.76 -10.60 -50.21
C LEU A 218 -29.16 -9.55 -49.27
N THR A 219 -28.42 -8.57 -49.79
CA THR A 219 -27.87 -7.46 -49.02
C THR A 219 -29.00 -6.67 -48.32
N ASP A 220 -30.06 -6.28 -49.03
CA ASP A 220 -31.20 -5.55 -48.45
C ASP A 220 -31.88 -6.37 -47.33
N SER A 221 -32.02 -7.69 -47.54
CA SER A 221 -32.64 -8.58 -46.53
C SER A 221 -31.75 -8.75 -45.30
N ILE A 222 -30.41 -8.87 -45.44
CA ILE A 222 -29.48 -8.97 -44.34
C ILE A 222 -29.39 -7.63 -43.58
N GLU A 223 -29.37 -6.49 -44.29
CA GLU A 223 -29.44 -5.18 -43.67
C GLU A 223 -30.70 -5.03 -42.81
N THR A 224 -31.84 -5.37 -43.39
CA THR A 224 -33.11 -5.34 -42.66
C THR A 224 -33.09 -6.24 -41.44
N ALA A 225 -32.58 -7.47 -41.57
CA ALA A 225 -32.43 -8.38 -40.41
C ALA A 225 -31.55 -7.80 -39.31
N CYS A 226 -30.43 -7.24 -39.68
CA CYS A 226 -29.47 -6.62 -38.74
C CYS A 226 -30.06 -5.39 -38.01
N VAL A 227 -30.80 -4.55 -38.72
CA VAL A 227 -31.44 -3.36 -38.09
C VAL A 227 -32.42 -3.77 -37.00
N HIS A 228 -33.25 -4.80 -37.24
CA HIS A 228 -34.28 -5.21 -36.27
C HIS A 228 -33.74 -6.09 -35.12
N SER A 229 -32.68 -6.79 -35.34
CA SER A 229 -32.04 -7.64 -34.31
C SER A 229 -30.97 -6.97 -33.50
N GLY A 230 -30.56 -5.74 -33.88
CA GLY A 230 -29.39 -5.08 -33.30
C GLY A 230 -28.06 -5.66 -33.81
N GLY A 231 -28.01 -6.03 -35.11
CA GLY A 231 -26.80 -6.45 -35.80
C GLY A 231 -26.58 -7.97 -35.92
N ILE A 232 -27.63 -8.78 -35.72
CA ILE A 232 -27.52 -10.24 -35.78
C ILE A 232 -28.48 -10.77 -36.85
N VAL A 233 -28.03 -11.67 -37.70
CA VAL A 233 -28.84 -12.35 -38.69
C VAL A 233 -28.62 -13.86 -38.62
N THR A 234 -29.72 -14.62 -38.69
CA THR A 234 -29.66 -16.09 -38.77
C THR A 234 -30.15 -16.54 -40.14
N ILE A 235 -29.31 -17.35 -40.81
CA ILE A 235 -29.64 -17.98 -42.08
C ILE A 235 -30.02 -19.43 -41.77
N GLN A 236 -31.29 -19.80 -41.96
CA GLN A 236 -31.74 -21.18 -41.81
C GLN A 236 -31.81 -21.88 -43.14
N LEU A 237 -31.28 -23.10 -43.21
CA LEU A 237 -31.30 -24.00 -44.36
C LEU A 237 -32.43 -25.03 -44.16
N PRO A 238 -33.62 -24.87 -44.78
CA PRO A 238 -34.74 -25.78 -44.54
C PRO A 238 -34.46 -27.22 -44.99
N SER A 239 -33.44 -27.48 -45.83
CA SER A 239 -33.06 -28.81 -46.36
C SER A 239 -32.22 -29.64 -45.41
N SER A 240 -31.44 -29.02 -44.53
CA SER A 240 -30.52 -29.68 -43.60
C SER A 240 -30.83 -29.37 -42.13
N ASP A 241 -31.79 -28.49 -41.87
CA ASP A 241 -32.12 -27.93 -40.52
C ASP A 241 -30.91 -27.25 -39.84
N GLU A 242 -29.92 -26.86 -40.66
CA GLU A 242 -28.76 -26.10 -40.21
C GLU A 242 -29.08 -24.64 -40.13
N GLU A 243 -28.56 -24.00 -39.08
CA GLU A 243 -28.67 -22.58 -38.88
C GLU A 243 -27.26 -21.94 -38.78
N LEU A 244 -27.06 -20.92 -39.61
CA LEU A 244 -25.81 -20.12 -39.59
C LEU A 244 -26.15 -18.73 -39.03
N THR A 245 -25.61 -18.41 -37.87
CA THR A 245 -25.80 -17.11 -37.26
C THR A 245 -24.59 -16.22 -37.54
N PHE A 246 -24.86 -15.05 -38.11
CA PHE A 246 -23.86 -14.01 -38.38
C PHE A 246 -24.14 -12.80 -37.50
N SER A 247 -23.09 -12.04 -37.20
CA SER A 247 -23.25 -10.85 -36.37
C SER A 247 -22.35 -9.70 -36.86
N GLN A 248 -22.93 -8.53 -36.99
CA GLN A 248 -22.19 -7.29 -37.14
C GLN A 248 -21.53 -6.84 -35.84
N ASN A 249 -21.97 -7.40 -34.72
CA ASN A 249 -21.36 -7.22 -33.40
C ASN A 249 -20.34 -8.35 -33.16
N TYR A 250 -19.45 -8.14 -32.20
CA TYR A 250 -18.54 -9.20 -31.75
C TYR A 250 -19.34 -10.38 -31.17
N ALA A 251 -19.41 -11.49 -31.85
CA ALA A 251 -20.12 -12.69 -31.38
C ALA A 251 -19.34 -13.97 -31.66
N CYS A 252 -19.32 -14.88 -30.68
CA CYS A 252 -18.78 -16.21 -30.86
C CYS A 252 -19.84 -17.13 -31.48
N GLU A 253 -19.55 -17.71 -32.63
CA GLU A 253 -20.45 -18.62 -33.34
C GLU A 253 -20.76 -19.89 -32.55
N ASP A 254 -19.76 -20.48 -31.86
CA ASP A 254 -19.88 -21.73 -31.13
C ASP A 254 -20.57 -21.57 -29.76
N CYS A 255 -20.28 -20.48 -29.05
CA CYS A 255 -20.73 -20.31 -27.66
C CYS A 255 -21.96 -19.38 -27.53
N GLY A 256 -22.38 -18.72 -28.61
CA GLY A 256 -23.53 -17.79 -28.61
C GLY A 256 -23.30 -16.53 -27.74
N ILE A 257 -22.07 -16.24 -27.36
CA ILE A 257 -21.73 -15.04 -26.58
C ILE A 257 -21.60 -13.87 -27.56
N SER A 258 -22.42 -12.84 -27.36
CA SER A 258 -22.30 -11.56 -28.07
C SER A 258 -21.66 -10.51 -27.18
N LEU A 259 -20.62 -9.87 -27.66
CA LEU A 259 -19.99 -8.73 -27.03
C LEU A 259 -20.56 -7.42 -27.58
N THR A 260 -20.79 -6.48 -26.71
CA THR A 260 -21.06 -5.10 -27.08
C THR A 260 -19.78 -4.45 -27.63
N GLU A 261 -19.89 -3.26 -28.20
CA GLU A 261 -18.75 -2.50 -28.63
C GLU A 261 -17.72 -2.33 -27.49
N LEU A 262 -16.44 -2.50 -27.81
CA LEU A 262 -15.37 -2.38 -26.82
C LEU A 262 -15.23 -0.92 -26.42
N GLU A 263 -15.53 -0.63 -25.16
CA GLU A 263 -15.42 0.72 -24.58
C GLU A 263 -14.37 0.75 -23.47
N PRO A 264 -13.65 1.86 -23.26
CA PRO A 264 -12.65 1.97 -22.20
C PRO A 264 -13.19 1.68 -20.78
N ARG A 265 -14.49 1.92 -20.55
CA ARG A 265 -15.13 1.59 -19.25
C ARG A 265 -15.20 0.10 -18.96
N MET A 266 -15.19 -0.75 -19.98
CA MET A 266 -15.22 -2.22 -19.82
C MET A 266 -13.88 -2.76 -19.27
N PHE A 267 -12.79 -2.02 -19.41
CA PHE A 267 -11.48 -2.35 -18.86
C PHE A 267 -11.22 -1.66 -17.53
N SER A 268 -12.21 -1.02 -16.93
CA SER A 268 -12.07 -0.38 -15.62
C SER A 268 -12.58 -1.29 -14.51
N PHE A 269 -11.70 -1.72 -13.62
CA PHE A 269 -12.11 -2.47 -12.41
C PHE A 269 -12.81 -1.61 -11.36
N ASN A 270 -12.86 -0.27 -11.54
CA ASN A 270 -13.62 0.66 -10.70
C ASN A 270 -15.05 0.89 -11.25
N ASN A 271 -15.35 0.41 -12.45
CA ASN A 271 -16.64 0.53 -13.08
C ASN A 271 -17.38 -0.82 -13.02
N PRO A 272 -18.67 -0.86 -12.66
CA PRO A 272 -19.47 -2.10 -12.62
C PRO A 272 -19.48 -2.88 -13.95
N SER A 273 -19.35 -2.20 -15.09
CA SER A 273 -19.32 -2.85 -16.41
C SER A 273 -18.03 -3.64 -16.68
N GLY A 274 -16.93 -3.26 -16.05
CA GLY A 274 -15.63 -3.89 -16.24
C GLY A 274 -15.17 -4.72 -15.05
N ALA A 275 -15.69 -4.47 -13.86
CA ALA A 275 -15.27 -5.13 -12.63
C ALA A 275 -15.70 -6.60 -12.59
N CYS A 276 -14.86 -7.45 -12.02
CA CYS A 276 -15.23 -8.82 -11.68
C CYS A 276 -16.46 -8.83 -10.76
N PRO A 277 -17.53 -9.56 -11.10
CA PRO A 277 -18.76 -9.56 -10.31
C PRO A 277 -18.59 -10.17 -8.90
N SER A 278 -17.61 -11.07 -8.72
CA SER A 278 -17.38 -11.75 -7.44
C SER A 278 -16.63 -10.88 -6.43
N CYS A 279 -15.58 -10.16 -6.84
CA CYS A 279 -14.78 -9.31 -5.96
C CYS A 279 -15.03 -7.81 -6.15
N THR A 280 -15.96 -7.43 -7.03
CA THR A 280 -16.28 -6.02 -7.33
C THR A 280 -15.07 -5.16 -7.67
N GLY A 281 -14.08 -5.75 -8.36
CA GLY A 281 -12.86 -5.08 -8.81
C GLY A 281 -11.73 -5.02 -7.79
N LEU A 282 -11.84 -5.70 -6.64
CA LEU A 282 -10.77 -5.75 -5.64
C LEU A 282 -9.62 -6.70 -6.03
N GLY A 283 -9.93 -7.79 -6.74
CA GLY A 283 -8.96 -8.84 -7.13
C GLY A 283 -8.69 -9.86 -6.03
N PHE A 284 -9.09 -9.61 -4.80
CA PHE A 284 -8.92 -10.49 -3.66
C PHE A 284 -10.19 -10.56 -2.81
N GLN A 285 -10.24 -11.55 -1.95
CA GLN A 285 -11.27 -11.72 -0.94
C GLN A 285 -10.61 -12.04 0.41
N LEU A 286 -11.22 -11.57 1.50
CA LEU A 286 -10.85 -12.00 2.83
C LEU A 286 -11.47 -13.35 3.09
N ILE A 287 -10.65 -14.34 3.40
CA ILE A 287 -11.04 -15.69 3.76
C ILE A 287 -10.57 -16.02 5.16
N ALA A 288 -11.37 -16.76 5.91
CA ALA A 288 -10.95 -17.23 7.22
C ALA A 288 -9.76 -18.19 7.06
N ASP A 289 -8.70 -17.98 7.85
CA ASP A 289 -7.42 -18.67 7.72
C ASP A 289 -7.20 -19.62 8.90
N ALA A 290 -6.96 -20.90 8.60
CA ALA A 290 -6.77 -21.93 9.61
C ALA A 290 -5.54 -21.68 10.49
N ASP A 291 -4.45 -21.13 9.95
CA ASP A 291 -3.22 -20.85 10.70
C ASP A 291 -3.37 -19.64 11.63
N LEU A 292 -4.23 -18.66 11.25
CA LEU A 292 -4.58 -17.54 12.13
C LEU A 292 -5.60 -17.94 13.20
N VAL A 293 -6.47 -18.90 12.92
CA VAL A 293 -7.44 -19.45 13.87
C VAL A 293 -6.74 -20.36 14.88
N ILE A 294 -5.77 -21.16 14.45
CA ILE A 294 -4.97 -22.10 15.26
C ILE A 294 -3.48 -21.78 15.09
N PRO A 295 -2.99 -20.70 15.70
CA PRO A 295 -1.60 -20.27 15.54
C PRO A 295 -0.58 -21.19 16.23
N ASP A 296 -0.98 -21.87 17.30
CA ASP A 296 -0.13 -22.77 18.06
C ASP A 296 -0.70 -24.19 18.02
N LYS A 297 -0.14 -25.00 17.13
CA LYS A 297 -0.55 -26.41 16.95
C LYS A 297 -0.01 -27.35 18.02
N ASP A 298 0.89 -26.89 18.89
CA ASP A 298 1.41 -27.65 20.02
C ASP A 298 0.43 -27.65 21.21
N LYS A 299 -0.52 -26.72 21.23
CA LYS A 299 -1.60 -26.69 22.22
C LYS A 299 -2.74 -27.59 21.85
N SER A 300 -3.46 -28.06 22.87
CA SER A 300 -4.73 -28.76 22.71
C SER A 300 -5.89 -27.78 22.54
N ILE A 301 -7.04 -28.26 22.07
CA ILE A 301 -8.27 -27.46 21.98
C ILE A 301 -8.67 -26.92 23.38
N PHE A 302 -8.52 -27.74 24.43
CA PHE A 302 -8.76 -27.30 25.79
C PHE A 302 -7.70 -26.34 26.33
N ASP A 303 -6.46 -26.38 25.82
CA ASP A 303 -5.41 -25.43 26.18
C ASP A 303 -5.49 -24.13 25.40
N GLY A 304 -6.54 -23.96 24.60
CA GLY A 304 -6.78 -22.71 23.85
C GLY A 304 -6.02 -22.62 22.55
N ALA A 305 -5.83 -23.73 21.83
CA ALA A 305 -5.27 -23.74 20.49
C ALA A 305 -6.10 -22.87 19.53
N ILE A 306 -7.43 -22.88 19.69
CA ILE A 306 -8.35 -22.07 18.87
C ILE A 306 -8.44 -20.66 19.48
N GLN A 307 -7.97 -19.67 18.74
CA GLN A 307 -7.90 -18.28 19.20
C GLN A 307 -8.90 -17.34 18.52
N ALA A 308 -9.83 -17.86 17.73
CA ALA A 308 -10.87 -17.07 17.11
C ALA A 308 -11.87 -16.54 18.15
N SER A 309 -12.36 -15.31 17.93
CA SER A 309 -13.36 -14.67 18.79
C SER A 309 -14.62 -15.52 18.92
N GLY A 310 -15.03 -15.73 20.16
CA GLY A 310 -16.16 -16.58 20.54
C GLY A 310 -15.84 -18.07 20.71
N TRP A 311 -14.63 -18.53 20.32
CA TRP A 311 -14.23 -19.93 20.39
C TRP A 311 -13.21 -20.24 21.50
N GLN A 312 -12.73 -19.23 22.20
CA GLN A 312 -11.73 -19.35 23.28
C GLN A 312 -12.26 -20.01 24.57
N THR A 313 -13.57 -20.20 24.67
CA THR A 313 -14.25 -20.66 25.87
C THR A 313 -14.50 -22.16 25.90
N ALA A 314 -13.77 -22.98 25.17
CA ALA A 314 -13.90 -24.44 25.18
C ALA A 314 -13.57 -25.08 26.53
N ARG A 315 -12.85 -24.37 27.42
CA ARG A 315 -12.55 -24.80 28.80
C ARG A 315 -13.74 -24.69 29.76
N THR A 316 -14.69 -23.81 29.49
CA THR A 316 -15.85 -23.55 30.34
C THR A 316 -17.07 -24.33 29.85
N ASP A 317 -18.07 -24.55 30.69
CA ASP A 317 -19.36 -25.14 30.30
C ASP A 317 -20.06 -24.15 29.32
N SER A 318 -19.77 -24.30 28.06
CA SER A 318 -20.26 -23.47 27.00
C SER A 318 -20.88 -24.33 25.89
N ILE A 319 -21.69 -23.70 25.04
CA ILE A 319 -22.28 -24.37 23.89
C ILE A 319 -21.20 -24.88 22.92
N PHE A 320 -20.05 -24.21 22.86
CA PHE A 320 -18.92 -24.63 22.01
C PHE A 320 -18.26 -25.90 22.54
N ARG A 321 -18.16 -26.07 23.85
CA ARG A 321 -17.65 -27.28 24.47
C ARG A 321 -18.51 -28.49 24.09
N MET A 322 -19.82 -28.35 24.08
CA MET A 322 -20.74 -29.43 23.69
C MET A 322 -20.48 -29.85 22.22
N TYR A 323 -20.26 -28.89 21.31
CA TYR A 323 -19.94 -29.22 19.94
C TYR A 323 -18.64 -29.99 19.83
N PHE A 324 -17.57 -29.52 20.50
CA PHE A 324 -16.28 -30.20 20.46
C PHE A 324 -16.31 -31.58 21.11
N GLU A 325 -17.05 -31.79 22.23
CA GLU A 325 -17.22 -33.08 22.84
C GLU A 325 -17.99 -34.06 21.92
N ALA A 326 -19.05 -33.61 21.27
CA ALA A 326 -19.79 -34.41 20.29
C ALA A 326 -18.96 -34.76 19.06
N LEU A 327 -18.13 -33.82 18.57
CA LEU A 327 -17.19 -34.04 17.47
C LEU A 327 -16.12 -35.07 17.88
N ALA A 328 -15.51 -34.89 19.07
CA ALA A 328 -14.47 -35.77 19.58
C ALA A 328 -14.97 -37.19 19.72
N GLN A 329 -16.21 -37.37 20.27
CA GLN A 329 -16.84 -38.67 20.40
C GLN A 329 -17.14 -39.34 19.08
N LYS A 330 -17.66 -38.58 18.08
CA LYS A 330 -18.07 -39.11 16.78
C LYS A 330 -16.89 -39.45 15.88
N TYR A 331 -15.86 -38.60 15.87
CA TYR A 331 -14.69 -38.74 14.99
C TYR A 331 -13.43 -39.23 15.71
N HIS A 332 -13.58 -39.73 16.95
CA HIS A 332 -12.56 -40.43 17.75
C HIS A 332 -11.23 -39.65 17.88
N PHE A 333 -11.28 -38.40 18.29
CA PHE A 333 -10.09 -37.61 18.60
C PHE A 333 -10.14 -37.05 20.04
N SER A 334 -8.99 -36.69 20.61
CA SER A 334 -8.88 -36.13 21.95
C SER A 334 -8.83 -34.60 21.94
N LEU A 335 -9.63 -33.96 22.79
CA LEU A 335 -9.64 -32.52 23.01
C LEU A 335 -8.44 -32.02 23.84
N THR A 336 -7.76 -32.93 24.56
CA THR A 336 -6.57 -32.64 25.35
C THR A 336 -5.25 -32.96 24.64
N ALA A 337 -5.31 -33.58 23.47
CA ALA A 337 -4.12 -33.82 22.65
C ALA A 337 -3.72 -32.58 21.87
N PRO A 338 -2.42 -32.36 21.65
CA PRO A 338 -1.96 -31.29 20.78
C PRO A 338 -2.61 -31.36 19.38
N VAL A 339 -3.04 -30.20 18.86
CA VAL A 339 -3.76 -30.14 17.56
C VAL A 339 -2.94 -30.76 16.41
N LYS A 340 -1.61 -30.65 16.44
CA LYS A 340 -0.72 -31.28 15.45
C LYS A 340 -0.84 -32.80 15.37
N THR A 341 -1.35 -33.46 16.41
CA THR A 341 -1.52 -34.94 16.47
C THR A 341 -2.88 -35.40 15.97
N LEU A 342 -3.79 -34.48 15.68
CA LEU A 342 -5.11 -34.80 15.16
C LEU A 342 -5.01 -35.27 13.71
N SER A 343 -5.89 -36.19 13.31
CA SER A 343 -5.94 -36.64 11.92
C SER A 343 -6.36 -35.50 10.96
N PRO A 344 -5.92 -35.50 9.71
CA PRO A 344 -6.34 -34.51 8.71
C PRO A 344 -7.87 -34.44 8.57
N GLU A 345 -8.58 -35.57 8.69
CA GLU A 345 -10.04 -35.62 8.64
C GLU A 345 -10.69 -34.92 9.85
N ALA A 346 -10.18 -35.15 11.06
CA ALA A 346 -10.68 -34.48 12.25
C ALA A 346 -10.45 -32.95 12.14
N MET A 347 -9.31 -32.53 11.63
CA MET A 347 -9.01 -31.12 11.39
C MET A 347 -9.93 -30.52 10.32
N ASP A 348 -10.18 -31.20 9.22
CA ASP A 348 -11.10 -30.71 8.17
C ASP A 348 -12.50 -30.51 8.75
N ILE A 349 -13.00 -31.45 9.56
CA ILE A 349 -14.31 -31.36 10.16
C ILE A 349 -14.40 -30.23 11.18
N ILE A 350 -13.39 -30.06 12.02
CA ILE A 350 -13.33 -28.95 12.98
C ILE A 350 -13.38 -27.60 12.25
N LEU A 351 -12.60 -27.44 11.21
CA LEU A 351 -12.44 -26.20 10.49
C LEU A 351 -13.58 -25.93 9.49
N ASN A 352 -13.97 -26.93 8.68
CA ASN A 352 -14.88 -26.76 7.54
C ASN A 352 -16.29 -27.34 7.80
N GLY A 353 -16.48 -28.10 8.89
CA GLY A 353 -17.80 -28.60 9.29
C GLY A 353 -18.15 -30.00 8.79
N THR A 354 -19.30 -30.49 9.21
CA THR A 354 -19.78 -31.86 8.97
C THR A 354 -20.54 -32.02 7.64
N ARG A 355 -20.49 -31.03 6.74
CA ARG A 355 -21.14 -31.06 5.42
C ARG A 355 -22.64 -31.43 5.46
N GLY A 356 -23.36 -31.00 6.52
CA GLY A 356 -24.77 -31.25 6.73
C GLY A 356 -25.09 -32.45 7.58
N GLU A 357 -24.09 -33.27 7.96
CA GLU A 357 -24.29 -34.38 8.87
C GLU A 357 -24.57 -33.87 10.30
N LYS A 358 -25.68 -34.33 10.88
CA LYS A 358 -26.12 -33.90 12.21
C LYS A 358 -25.27 -34.53 13.33
N LEU A 359 -24.93 -33.68 14.30
CA LEU A 359 -24.31 -34.08 15.55
C LEU A 359 -25.38 -34.13 16.62
N ARG A 360 -25.36 -35.21 17.41
CA ARG A 360 -26.21 -35.35 18.60
C ARG A 360 -25.46 -34.86 19.83
N MET A 361 -25.95 -33.79 20.43
CA MET A 361 -25.36 -33.12 21.58
C MET A 361 -26.32 -33.22 22.77
N THR A 362 -25.79 -33.49 23.95
CA THR A 362 -26.56 -33.48 25.19
C THR A 362 -26.16 -32.26 26.02
N TYR A 363 -27.13 -31.52 26.52
CA TYR A 363 -26.91 -30.38 27.40
C TYR A 363 -27.72 -30.49 28.69
N ASN A 364 -27.15 -30.02 29.79
CA ASN A 364 -27.80 -29.96 31.08
C ASN A 364 -28.20 -28.51 31.38
N ARG A 365 -29.51 -28.23 31.44
CA ARG A 365 -30.03 -26.97 31.94
C ARG A 365 -30.70 -27.28 33.24
N GLY A 366 -30.16 -26.95 34.41
CA GLY A 366 -30.69 -27.03 35.76
C GLY A 366 -32.02 -27.75 36.06
N ASN A 367 -32.90 -27.90 35.10
CA ASN A 367 -34.19 -28.56 35.13
C ASN A 367 -34.31 -29.80 34.19
N GLY A 368 -33.23 -30.34 33.64
CA GLY A 368 -33.26 -31.57 32.86
C GLY A 368 -32.21 -31.66 31.73
N MET A 369 -31.97 -32.89 31.28
CA MET A 369 -31.11 -33.18 30.11
C MET A 369 -31.91 -32.94 28.81
N GLY A 370 -31.38 -32.10 27.92
CA GLY A 370 -31.91 -31.91 26.56
C GLY A 370 -30.97 -32.51 25.51
N VAL A 371 -31.52 -32.90 24.39
CA VAL A 371 -30.76 -33.38 23.22
C VAL A 371 -30.95 -32.38 22.09
N LEU A 372 -29.86 -31.94 21.49
CA LEU A 372 -29.85 -31.06 20.30
C LEU A 372 -29.19 -31.80 19.12
N GLU A 373 -29.87 -31.82 17.99
CA GLU A 373 -29.34 -32.42 16.76
C GLU A 373 -29.19 -31.35 15.69
N GLN A 374 -27.96 -30.90 15.49
CA GLN A 374 -27.60 -29.89 14.48
C GLN A 374 -26.30 -30.26 13.76
N PRO A 375 -26.16 -29.87 12.48
CA PRO A 375 -24.88 -30.02 11.79
C PRO A 375 -23.88 -29.03 12.37
N TRP A 376 -22.61 -29.40 12.38
CA TRP A 376 -21.50 -28.52 12.67
C TRP A 376 -21.13 -27.70 11.45
N GLU A 377 -21.18 -26.39 11.55
CA GLU A 377 -20.87 -25.46 10.44
C GLU A 377 -19.37 -25.41 10.08
N GLY A 378 -18.50 -25.65 11.08
CA GLY A 378 -17.06 -25.41 10.97
C GLY A 378 -16.67 -24.00 11.39
N ILE A 379 -15.48 -23.87 11.96
CA ILE A 379 -15.00 -22.60 12.51
C ILE A 379 -14.78 -21.57 11.39
N LEU A 380 -14.14 -21.96 10.28
CA LEU A 380 -13.85 -21.05 9.14
C LEU A 380 -15.12 -20.55 8.46
N ASN A 381 -16.10 -21.44 8.28
CA ASN A 381 -17.40 -21.09 7.69
C ASN A 381 -18.18 -20.15 8.64
N ASN A 382 -18.14 -20.40 9.95
CA ASN A 382 -18.77 -19.54 10.95
C ASN A 382 -18.16 -18.14 10.96
N ILE A 383 -16.82 -18.02 10.96
CA ILE A 383 -16.12 -16.73 10.88
C ILE A 383 -16.51 -16.00 9.59
N SER A 384 -16.50 -16.68 8.45
CA SER A 384 -16.84 -16.10 7.14
C SER A 384 -18.30 -15.64 7.07
N ARG A 385 -19.24 -16.38 7.65
CA ARG A 385 -20.65 -15.99 7.76
C ARG A 385 -20.81 -14.79 8.68
N ARG A 386 -20.26 -14.83 9.91
CA ARG A 386 -20.34 -13.72 10.88
C ARG A 386 -19.73 -12.44 10.31
N TYR A 387 -18.63 -12.52 9.57
CA TYR A 387 -18.01 -11.37 8.91
C TYR A 387 -18.95 -10.70 7.90
N ARG A 388 -19.71 -11.49 7.15
CA ARG A 388 -20.70 -10.97 6.16
C ARG A 388 -21.93 -10.39 6.83
N GLU A 389 -22.38 -10.95 7.94
CA GLU A 389 -23.63 -10.59 8.61
C GLU A 389 -23.48 -9.46 9.63
N THR A 390 -22.27 -9.25 10.19
CA THR A 390 -22.07 -8.25 11.23
C THR A 390 -22.18 -6.82 10.71
N GLN A 391 -22.89 -5.98 11.46
CA GLN A 391 -22.99 -4.53 11.25
C GLN A 391 -22.07 -3.74 12.20
N SER A 392 -21.40 -4.39 13.13
CA SER A 392 -20.50 -3.75 14.09
C SER A 392 -19.08 -3.71 13.53
N ASP A 393 -18.51 -2.52 13.38
CA ASP A 393 -17.13 -2.33 12.93
C ASP A 393 -16.11 -2.94 13.89
N ALA A 394 -16.39 -2.93 15.20
CA ALA A 394 -15.54 -3.56 16.20
C ALA A 394 -15.51 -5.09 16.02
N ALA A 395 -16.68 -5.72 15.88
CA ALA A 395 -16.77 -7.15 15.62
C ALA A 395 -16.17 -7.55 14.27
N ARG A 396 -16.30 -6.71 13.24
CA ARG A 396 -15.69 -6.92 11.93
C ARG A 396 -14.17 -6.94 12.02
N LYS A 397 -13.57 -5.96 12.69
CA LYS A 397 -12.11 -5.90 12.91
C LYS A 397 -11.58 -7.10 13.69
N GLU A 398 -12.32 -7.56 14.70
CA GLU A 398 -11.94 -8.74 15.49
C GLU A 398 -11.97 -10.02 14.64
N LEU A 399 -12.93 -10.15 13.73
CA LEU A 399 -12.99 -11.28 12.80
C LEU A 399 -11.90 -11.20 11.71
N GLU A 400 -11.54 -10.01 11.27
CA GLU A 400 -10.45 -9.77 10.32
C GLU A 400 -9.09 -10.28 10.85
N GLU A 401 -8.87 -10.29 12.17
CA GLU A 401 -7.67 -10.85 12.79
C GLU A 401 -7.49 -12.37 12.52
N CYS A 402 -8.59 -13.06 12.19
CA CYS A 402 -8.60 -14.48 11.83
C CYS A 402 -8.72 -14.73 10.33
N MET A 403 -8.60 -13.68 9.51
CA MET A 403 -8.76 -13.76 8.05
C MET A 403 -7.49 -13.36 7.33
N SER A 404 -7.25 -13.99 6.19
CA SER A 404 -6.17 -13.65 5.27
C SER A 404 -6.72 -13.22 3.92
N SER A 405 -5.92 -12.42 3.20
CA SER A 405 -6.25 -12.00 1.84
C SER A 405 -5.86 -13.10 0.85
N ALA A 406 -6.81 -13.59 0.06
CA ALA A 406 -6.56 -14.56 -1.00
C ALA A 406 -7.03 -14.02 -2.35
N PRO A 407 -6.39 -14.40 -3.47
CA PRO A 407 -6.86 -14.04 -4.80
C PRO A 407 -8.31 -14.44 -5.00
N CYS A 408 -9.08 -13.60 -5.66
CA CYS A 408 -10.47 -13.89 -5.97
C CYS A 408 -10.60 -15.20 -6.80
N PRO A 409 -11.40 -16.19 -6.38
CA PRO A 409 -11.49 -17.47 -7.08
C PRO A 409 -12.07 -17.37 -8.50
N HIS A 410 -12.76 -16.28 -8.82
CA HIS A 410 -13.35 -16.07 -10.15
C HIS A 410 -12.38 -15.38 -11.13
N CYS A 411 -11.76 -14.28 -10.73
CA CYS A 411 -10.85 -13.52 -11.61
C CYS A 411 -9.36 -13.81 -11.34
N HIS A 412 -9.02 -14.64 -10.37
CA HIS A 412 -7.66 -15.03 -10.02
C HIS A 412 -6.70 -13.84 -9.77
N GLY A 413 -7.27 -12.71 -9.33
CA GLY A 413 -6.51 -11.47 -9.07
C GLY A 413 -6.63 -10.39 -10.15
N ASP A 414 -7.22 -10.70 -11.32
CA ASP A 414 -7.29 -9.77 -12.47
C ASP A 414 -8.24 -8.59 -12.28
N ARG A 415 -9.11 -8.63 -11.27
CA ARG A 415 -10.05 -7.55 -10.95
C ARG A 415 -11.14 -7.31 -12.00
N LEU A 416 -10.98 -7.79 -13.25
CA LEU A 416 -11.83 -7.55 -14.40
C LEU A 416 -12.83 -8.68 -14.66
N SER A 417 -13.90 -8.35 -15.39
CA SER A 417 -14.88 -9.30 -15.91
C SER A 417 -14.26 -10.25 -16.94
N ASP A 418 -14.88 -11.41 -17.18
CA ASP A 418 -14.41 -12.41 -18.14
C ASP A 418 -14.27 -11.84 -19.55
N ILE A 419 -15.19 -10.98 -19.96
CA ILE A 419 -15.18 -10.32 -21.26
C ILE A 419 -13.95 -9.43 -21.41
N ALA A 420 -13.67 -8.59 -20.42
CA ALA A 420 -12.53 -7.66 -20.46
C ALA A 420 -11.19 -8.42 -20.44
N ARG A 421 -11.11 -9.55 -19.73
CA ARG A 421 -9.93 -10.42 -19.68
C ARG A 421 -9.66 -11.14 -21.00
N ALA A 422 -10.71 -11.40 -21.76
CA ALA A 422 -10.62 -12.09 -23.04
C ALA A 422 -10.23 -11.20 -24.23
N VAL A 423 -9.87 -9.92 -23.99
CA VAL A 423 -9.39 -9.01 -25.05
C VAL A 423 -7.88 -8.88 -24.97
N THR A 424 -7.19 -9.05 -26.09
CA THR A 424 -5.73 -9.03 -26.17
C THR A 424 -5.21 -7.93 -27.12
N VAL A 425 -4.03 -7.39 -26.80
CA VAL A 425 -3.23 -6.53 -27.70
C VAL A 425 -1.85 -7.18 -27.81
N GLY A 426 -1.37 -7.42 -29.02
CA GLY A 426 -0.13 -8.17 -29.21
C GLY A 426 -0.16 -9.57 -28.59
N GLY A 427 -1.34 -10.20 -28.48
CA GLY A 427 -1.52 -11.53 -27.91
C GLY A 427 -1.64 -11.61 -26.39
N ILE A 428 -1.53 -10.48 -25.65
CA ILE A 428 -1.62 -10.46 -24.18
C ILE A 428 -2.80 -9.64 -23.66
N GLY A 429 -3.36 -10.09 -22.53
CA GLY A 429 -4.44 -9.39 -21.81
C GLY A 429 -3.94 -8.15 -21.08
N ILE A 430 -4.84 -7.20 -20.81
CA ILE A 430 -4.49 -5.95 -20.11
C ILE A 430 -3.89 -6.20 -18.71
N MET A 431 -4.38 -7.20 -17.98
CA MET A 431 -3.85 -7.51 -16.65
C MET A 431 -2.55 -8.29 -16.71
N ASP A 432 -2.32 -9.06 -17.77
CA ASP A 432 -1.02 -9.70 -18.02
C ASP A 432 0.06 -8.66 -18.27
N PHE A 433 -0.25 -7.66 -19.10
CA PHE A 433 0.62 -6.49 -19.27
C PHE A 433 0.88 -5.77 -17.94
N CYS A 434 -0.15 -5.55 -17.11
CA CYS A 434 0.01 -4.91 -15.81
C CYS A 434 0.85 -5.72 -14.83
N ARG A 435 0.96 -7.04 -14.99
CA ARG A 435 1.80 -7.92 -14.17
C ARG A 435 3.28 -7.92 -14.59
N MET A 436 3.59 -7.46 -15.79
CA MET A 436 4.98 -7.26 -16.21
C MET A 436 5.67 -6.22 -15.35
N SER A 437 6.98 -6.34 -15.18
CA SER A 437 7.77 -5.24 -14.66
C SER A 437 7.71 -4.05 -15.61
N VAL A 438 7.92 -2.84 -15.11
CA VAL A 438 7.99 -1.62 -15.94
C VAL A 438 9.00 -1.80 -17.08
N ARG A 439 10.15 -2.44 -16.80
CA ARG A 439 11.19 -2.74 -17.79
C ARG A 439 10.71 -3.70 -18.88
N ASP A 440 10.00 -4.75 -18.52
CA ASP A 440 9.46 -5.71 -19.50
C ASP A 440 8.29 -5.12 -20.27
N ALA A 441 7.46 -4.31 -19.61
CA ALA A 441 6.39 -3.56 -20.26
C ALA A 441 6.92 -2.57 -21.30
N LEU A 442 8.04 -1.87 -21.02
CA LEU A 442 8.73 -1.02 -21.99
C LEU A 442 9.19 -1.83 -23.21
N ARG A 443 9.84 -2.97 -22.97
CA ARG A 443 10.32 -3.85 -24.04
C ARG A 443 9.17 -4.36 -24.90
N PHE A 444 8.07 -4.78 -24.28
CA PHE A 444 6.86 -5.20 -25.00
C PHE A 444 6.29 -4.07 -25.85
N VAL A 445 6.23 -2.84 -25.34
CA VAL A 445 5.72 -1.67 -26.08
C VAL A 445 6.63 -1.34 -27.28
N ASP A 446 7.94 -1.52 -27.15
CA ASP A 446 8.90 -1.31 -28.24
C ASP A 446 8.80 -2.38 -29.33
N GLU A 447 8.47 -3.61 -28.95
CA GLU A 447 8.30 -4.76 -29.85
C GLU A 447 6.89 -4.86 -30.44
N LEU A 448 5.95 -4.03 -29.98
CA LEU A 448 4.55 -4.09 -30.42
C LEU A 448 4.41 -3.61 -31.86
N HIS A 449 4.11 -4.53 -32.76
CA HIS A 449 3.87 -4.26 -34.17
C HIS A 449 2.37 -4.32 -34.45
N LEU A 450 1.80 -3.19 -34.86
CA LEU A 450 0.42 -3.06 -35.30
C LEU A 450 0.41 -2.66 -36.76
N GLU A 451 -0.55 -3.16 -37.55
CA GLU A 451 -0.63 -2.92 -38.99
C GLU A 451 -1.81 -2.03 -39.36
N GLY A 452 -1.69 -1.35 -40.50
CA GLY A 452 -2.75 -0.59 -41.11
C GLY A 452 -3.32 0.54 -40.25
N ASN A 453 -4.63 0.68 -40.22
CA ASN A 453 -5.33 1.74 -39.48
C ASN A 453 -5.16 1.60 -37.94
N MET A 454 -4.92 0.38 -37.44
CA MET A 454 -4.69 0.15 -36.00
C MET A 454 -3.38 0.81 -35.54
N ALA A 455 -2.34 0.80 -36.36
CA ALA A 455 -1.07 1.47 -36.08
C ALA A 455 -1.25 2.98 -35.91
N LEU A 456 -2.00 3.62 -36.80
CA LEU A 456 -2.28 5.06 -36.73
C LEU A 456 -3.08 5.45 -35.46
N VAL A 457 -4.08 4.65 -35.10
CA VAL A 457 -4.89 4.87 -33.88
C VAL A 457 -4.06 4.66 -32.62
N ALA A 458 -3.17 3.70 -32.60
CA ALA A 458 -2.35 3.33 -31.45
C ALA A 458 -1.16 4.27 -31.22
N GLU A 459 -0.60 4.87 -32.28
CA GLU A 459 0.68 5.59 -32.26
C GLU A 459 0.76 6.61 -31.11
N GLN A 460 -0.23 7.45 -30.98
CA GLN A 460 -0.23 8.50 -29.96
C GLN A 460 -0.40 7.92 -28.54
N ILE A 461 -1.24 6.88 -28.40
CA ILE A 461 -1.49 6.21 -27.12
C ILE A 461 -0.22 5.46 -26.65
N VAL A 462 0.41 4.73 -27.56
CA VAL A 462 1.63 3.96 -27.30
C VAL A 462 2.79 4.89 -26.91
N ARG A 463 2.92 6.03 -27.57
CA ARG A 463 3.93 7.05 -27.25
C ARG A 463 3.75 7.57 -25.81
N GLU A 464 2.51 7.84 -25.39
CA GLU A 464 2.22 8.28 -24.03
C GLU A 464 2.49 7.20 -22.98
N ILE A 465 2.12 5.95 -23.27
CA ILE A 465 2.42 4.80 -22.40
C ILE A 465 3.94 4.64 -22.25
N LYS A 466 4.67 4.65 -23.37
CA LYS A 466 6.13 4.50 -23.37
C LYS A 466 6.81 5.60 -22.57
N SER A 467 6.41 6.86 -22.77
CA SER A 467 6.97 8.01 -22.05
C SER A 467 6.80 7.85 -20.53
N ARG A 468 5.60 7.50 -20.07
CA ARG A 468 5.34 7.30 -18.63
C ARG A 468 6.07 6.10 -18.04
N LEU A 469 6.15 5.00 -18.78
CA LEU A 469 6.95 3.83 -18.34
C LEU A 469 8.43 4.19 -18.26
N GLN A 470 8.96 4.96 -19.22
CA GLN A 470 10.34 5.42 -19.22
C GLN A 470 10.64 6.28 -17.98
N PHE A 471 9.75 7.19 -17.60
CA PHE A 471 9.94 7.97 -16.37
C PHE A 471 9.98 7.11 -15.11
N LEU A 472 9.20 6.04 -15.04
CA LEU A 472 9.29 5.09 -13.92
C LEU A 472 10.64 4.35 -13.89
N GLU A 473 11.18 3.96 -15.07
CA GLU A 473 12.52 3.35 -15.15
C GLU A 473 13.61 4.35 -14.73
N ASP A 474 13.51 5.61 -15.19
CA ASP A 474 14.50 6.67 -14.92
C ASP A 474 14.58 7.04 -13.43
N VAL A 475 13.47 6.93 -12.68
CA VAL A 475 13.49 7.10 -11.21
C VAL A 475 13.83 5.82 -10.44
N GLY A 476 14.32 4.77 -11.12
CA GLY A 476 14.74 3.52 -10.50
C GLY A 476 13.62 2.58 -10.08
N LEU A 477 12.40 2.70 -10.66
CA LEU A 477 11.24 1.85 -10.35
C LEU A 477 10.97 0.78 -11.43
N GLY A 478 11.94 0.46 -12.27
CA GLY A 478 11.80 -0.50 -13.37
C GLY A 478 11.41 -1.92 -12.94
N TYR A 479 11.64 -2.28 -11.69
CA TYR A 479 11.25 -3.58 -11.12
C TYR A 479 9.79 -3.65 -10.69
N LEU A 480 9.08 -2.52 -10.55
CA LEU A 480 7.67 -2.52 -10.13
C LEU A 480 6.76 -3.05 -11.23
N THR A 481 5.65 -3.65 -10.81
CA THR A 481 4.55 -4.01 -11.71
C THR A 481 3.43 -2.99 -11.63
N LEU A 482 2.75 -2.72 -12.74
CA LEU A 482 1.62 -1.79 -12.78
C LEU A 482 0.41 -2.28 -11.95
N SER A 483 0.29 -3.59 -11.77
CA SER A 483 -0.77 -4.23 -10.97
C SER A 483 -0.56 -4.12 -9.47
N ARG A 484 0.65 -3.76 -9.00
CA ARG A 484 0.99 -3.67 -7.57
C ARG A 484 0.09 -2.66 -6.88
N ALA A 485 -0.51 -3.05 -5.76
CA ALA A 485 -1.39 -2.20 -4.98
C ALA A 485 -0.61 -1.03 -4.36
N ALA A 486 -1.13 0.19 -4.48
CA ALA A 486 -0.47 1.40 -3.97
C ALA A 486 -0.23 1.37 -2.45
N GLY A 487 -1.10 0.69 -1.69
CA GLY A 487 -0.95 0.53 -0.25
C GLY A 487 0.19 -0.41 0.19
N THR A 488 0.83 -1.15 -0.74
CA THR A 488 1.97 -2.03 -0.48
C THR A 488 3.32 -1.38 -0.82
N LEU A 489 3.30 -0.16 -1.32
CA LEU A 489 4.49 0.59 -1.67
C LEU A 489 5.16 1.15 -0.42
N SER A 490 6.49 1.17 -0.41
CA SER A 490 7.25 1.94 0.57
C SER A 490 7.02 3.45 0.39
N GLY A 491 7.35 4.24 1.42
CA GLY A 491 7.26 5.71 1.34
C GLY A 491 8.05 6.26 0.14
N GLY A 492 9.30 5.82 -0.02
CA GLY A 492 10.16 6.24 -1.13
C GLY A 492 9.65 5.78 -2.51
N GLU A 493 9.13 4.55 -2.64
CA GLU A 493 8.51 4.09 -3.91
C GLU A 493 7.32 4.97 -4.29
N SER A 494 6.44 5.27 -3.34
CA SER A 494 5.26 6.12 -3.58
C SER A 494 5.64 7.54 -3.98
N GLN A 495 6.64 8.12 -3.34
CA GLN A 495 7.16 9.45 -3.66
C GLN A 495 7.76 9.52 -5.06
N ARG A 496 8.57 8.52 -5.45
CA ARG A 496 9.16 8.43 -6.79
C ARG A 496 8.12 8.22 -7.88
N ILE A 497 7.05 7.47 -7.61
CA ILE A 497 5.91 7.36 -8.54
C ILE A 497 5.29 8.74 -8.78
N ARG A 498 5.09 9.54 -7.73
CA ARG A 498 4.57 10.90 -7.90
C ARG A 498 5.55 11.79 -8.68
N LEU A 499 6.84 11.69 -8.36
CA LEU A 499 7.88 12.41 -9.10
C LEU A 499 7.83 12.05 -10.59
N ALA A 500 7.80 10.77 -10.95
CA ALA A 500 7.68 10.30 -12.32
C ALA A 500 6.43 10.84 -13.03
N THR A 501 5.29 10.86 -12.31
CA THR A 501 4.02 11.41 -12.85
C THR A 501 4.13 12.91 -13.12
N GLN A 502 4.79 13.69 -12.25
CA GLN A 502 4.98 15.13 -12.42
C GLN A 502 5.97 15.45 -13.56
N ILE A 503 7.04 14.68 -13.69
CA ILE A 503 7.99 14.78 -14.83
C ILE A 503 7.26 14.55 -16.14
N GLY A 504 6.38 13.56 -16.18
CA GLY A 504 5.56 13.24 -17.35
C GLY A 504 4.65 14.37 -17.81
N SER A 505 4.32 15.32 -16.94
CA SER A 505 3.54 16.52 -17.30
C SER A 505 4.34 17.56 -18.10
N SER A 506 5.68 17.45 -18.15
CA SER A 506 6.60 18.38 -18.85
C SER A 506 6.36 19.86 -18.53
N LEU A 507 5.95 20.17 -17.31
CA LEU A 507 5.71 21.54 -16.86
C LEU A 507 7.03 22.30 -16.77
N MET A 508 7.03 23.55 -17.24
CA MET A 508 8.18 24.46 -17.22
C MET A 508 7.89 25.68 -16.35
N GLY A 509 8.94 26.23 -15.72
CA GLY A 509 8.81 27.43 -14.88
C GLY A 509 8.10 27.18 -13.54
N VAL A 510 8.08 25.95 -13.08
CA VAL A 510 7.45 25.52 -11.83
C VAL A 510 8.50 25.43 -10.71
N LEU A 511 8.06 25.68 -9.47
CA LEU A 511 8.84 25.41 -8.26
C LEU A 511 8.47 24.04 -7.71
N TYR A 512 9.37 23.07 -7.82
CA TYR A 512 9.21 21.76 -7.19
C TYR A 512 9.85 21.76 -5.81
N ILE A 513 9.11 21.26 -4.82
CA ILE A 513 9.61 21.09 -3.44
C ILE A 513 9.49 19.62 -3.07
N LEU A 514 10.64 18.97 -2.82
CA LEU A 514 10.73 17.54 -2.56
C LEU A 514 11.23 17.31 -1.14
N ASP A 515 10.64 16.32 -0.45
CA ASP A 515 11.02 15.91 0.90
C ASP A 515 11.79 14.59 0.85
N GLU A 516 13.10 14.65 1.02
CA GLU A 516 13.99 13.50 1.10
C GLU A 516 13.76 12.44 -0.01
N PRO A 517 13.87 12.78 -1.30
CA PRO A 517 13.55 11.87 -2.39
C PRO A 517 14.52 10.68 -2.52
N SER A 518 15.70 10.73 -1.89
CA SER A 518 16.70 9.64 -1.87
C SER A 518 16.36 8.52 -0.86
N ILE A 519 15.29 8.68 -0.06
CA ILE A 519 14.93 7.72 1.00
C ILE A 519 14.76 6.29 0.46
N GLY A 520 15.39 5.32 1.16
CA GLY A 520 15.29 3.90 0.84
C GLY A 520 15.90 3.53 -0.51
N LEU A 521 16.76 4.40 -1.07
CA LEU A 521 17.50 4.13 -2.28
C LEU A 521 18.88 3.53 -2.01
N HIS A 522 19.21 2.51 -2.79
CA HIS A 522 20.60 2.13 -2.97
C HIS A 522 21.35 3.22 -3.77
N GLN A 523 22.65 3.41 -3.54
CA GLN A 523 23.42 4.47 -4.20
C GLN A 523 23.30 4.42 -5.74
N ARG A 524 23.31 3.23 -6.34
CA ARG A 524 23.08 3.05 -7.77
C ARG A 524 21.76 3.67 -8.26
N ASP A 525 20.70 3.54 -7.47
CA ASP A 525 19.38 4.07 -7.84
C ASP A 525 19.32 5.59 -7.57
N ASN A 526 20.10 6.09 -6.59
CA ASN A 526 20.26 7.51 -6.30
C ASN A 526 20.90 8.28 -7.47
N ASP A 527 21.89 7.68 -8.14
CA ASP A 527 22.50 8.26 -9.34
C ASP A 527 21.46 8.53 -10.44
N LYS A 528 20.49 7.62 -10.64
CA LYS A 528 19.40 7.79 -11.60
C LYS A 528 18.46 8.93 -11.17
N LEU A 529 18.10 8.98 -9.90
CA LEU A 529 17.28 10.06 -9.35
C LEU A 529 17.95 11.43 -9.56
N LEU A 530 19.25 11.54 -9.27
CA LEU A 530 20.00 12.77 -9.47
C LEU A 530 20.01 13.21 -10.95
N ALA A 531 20.20 12.29 -11.88
CA ALA A 531 20.11 12.58 -13.30
C ALA A 531 18.72 13.14 -13.68
N THR A 532 17.68 12.57 -13.11
CA THR A 532 16.28 13.01 -13.31
C THR A 532 16.03 14.41 -12.75
N LEU A 533 16.50 14.70 -11.52
CA LEU A 533 16.38 16.02 -10.90
C LEU A 533 17.14 17.10 -11.71
N LYS A 534 18.33 16.78 -12.21
CA LYS A 534 19.09 17.66 -13.09
C LYS A 534 18.35 17.93 -14.40
N HIS A 535 17.73 16.91 -14.98
CA HIS A 535 16.92 17.07 -16.18
C HIS A 535 15.73 18.02 -15.93
N LEU A 536 15.01 17.86 -14.82
CA LEU A 536 13.92 18.77 -14.43
C LEU A 536 14.40 20.22 -14.30
N ARG A 537 15.56 20.44 -13.69
CA ARG A 537 16.19 21.76 -13.62
C ARG A 537 16.49 22.32 -15.02
N ASP A 538 17.10 21.50 -15.87
CA ASP A 538 17.61 21.94 -17.19
C ASP A 538 16.48 22.34 -18.16
N ILE A 539 15.26 21.84 -17.98
CA ILE A 539 14.07 22.29 -18.70
C ILE A 539 13.49 23.61 -18.16
N GLY A 540 14.14 24.26 -17.17
CA GLY A 540 13.75 25.58 -16.66
C GLY A 540 12.86 25.57 -15.44
N ASN A 541 13.02 24.61 -14.55
CA ASN A 541 12.32 24.56 -13.26
C ASN A 541 13.27 24.87 -12.09
N THR A 542 12.70 25.41 -11.03
CA THR A 542 13.39 25.55 -9.75
C THR A 542 13.07 24.36 -8.85
N LEU A 543 14.09 23.70 -8.33
CA LEU A 543 13.93 22.57 -7.43
C LEU A 543 14.46 22.94 -6.04
N ILE A 544 13.64 22.80 -5.02
CA ILE A 544 14.05 22.85 -3.59
C ILE A 544 13.92 21.41 -3.06
N VAL A 545 15.03 20.84 -2.62
CA VAL A 545 15.09 19.48 -2.11
C VAL A 545 15.54 19.52 -0.66
N VAL A 546 14.72 19.05 0.25
CA VAL A 546 15.14 18.81 1.65
C VAL A 546 15.88 17.47 1.64
N GLU A 547 17.18 17.49 1.97
CA GLU A 547 18.00 16.28 1.84
C GLU A 547 19.15 16.20 2.85
N HIS A 548 19.55 14.94 3.09
CA HIS A 548 20.65 14.58 3.95
C HIS A 548 21.74 13.76 3.23
N ASP A 549 21.46 13.31 2.01
CA ASP A 549 22.38 12.51 1.21
C ASP A 549 23.55 13.33 0.69
N GLU A 550 24.76 12.79 0.86
CA GLU A 550 26.00 13.46 0.47
C GLU A 550 26.08 13.70 -1.05
N ASP A 551 25.71 12.72 -1.87
CA ASP A 551 25.82 12.80 -3.32
C ASP A 551 24.85 13.85 -3.87
N THR A 552 23.66 13.95 -3.29
CA THR A 552 22.66 14.98 -3.63
C THR A 552 23.18 16.38 -3.27
N MET A 553 23.75 16.55 -2.08
CA MET A 553 24.35 17.83 -1.67
C MET A 553 25.52 18.23 -2.58
N ARG A 554 26.39 17.29 -2.96
CA ARG A 554 27.51 17.55 -3.90
C ARG A 554 27.04 17.87 -5.33
N ALA A 555 25.88 17.38 -5.72
CA ALA A 555 25.28 17.62 -7.03
C ALA A 555 24.49 18.94 -7.11
N ALA A 556 24.20 19.58 -5.99
CA ALA A 556 23.41 20.80 -5.90
C ALA A 556 24.12 22.02 -6.49
N ASP A 557 23.34 22.91 -7.10
CA ASP A 557 23.84 24.22 -7.55
C ASP A 557 23.93 25.20 -6.38
N TYR A 558 23.07 25.04 -5.38
CA TYR A 558 22.98 25.92 -4.21
C TYR A 558 22.55 25.12 -2.98
N ILE A 559 23.19 25.34 -1.84
CA ILE A 559 22.90 24.63 -0.60
C ILE A 559 22.54 25.64 0.47
N VAL A 560 21.54 25.32 1.28
CA VAL A 560 21.12 26.11 2.46
C VAL A 560 21.19 25.19 3.68
N ASP A 561 22.09 25.48 4.58
CA ASP A 561 22.26 24.75 5.84
C ASP A 561 21.48 25.43 6.95
N VAL A 562 20.47 24.73 7.49
CA VAL A 562 19.55 25.21 8.51
C VAL A 562 19.94 24.64 9.88
N GLY A 563 20.17 25.47 10.85
CA GLY A 563 20.65 25.03 12.16
C GLY A 563 20.67 26.17 13.20
N PRO A 564 21.70 26.25 14.06
CA PRO A 564 22.81 25.27 14.24
C PRO A 564 22.40 23.99 14.98
N GLY A 565 21.29 23.99 15.70
CA GLY A 565 20.77 22.88 16.48
C GLY A 565 19.37 22.43 16.02
N ALA A 566 18.67 21.71 16.87
CA ALA A 566 17.30 21.25 16.65
C ALA A 566 16.32 21.99 17.56
N GLY A 567 15.03 22.03 17.21
CA GLY A 567 13.98 22.67 17.99
C GLY A 567 14.26 24.16 18.27
N SER A 568 14.22 24.56 19.52
CA SER A 568 14.50 25.96 19.96
C SER A 568 15.94 26.42 19.66
N HIS A 569 16.87 25.48 19.52
CA HIS A 569 18.27 25.76 19.18
C HIS A 569 18.52 25.82 17.67
N GLY A 570 17.49 25.54 16.86
CA GLY A 570 17.52 25.64 15.40
C GLY A 570 16.90 26.92 14.86
N GLY A 571 16.47 26.88 13.61
CA GLY A 571 15.68 27.93 12.96
C GLY A 571 16.48 29.09 12.39
N GLU A 572 17.80 28.96 12.27
CA GLU A 572 18.69 29.96 11.67
C GLU A 572 19.32 29.42 10.38
N ILE A 573 19.67 30.30 9.45
CA ILE A 573 20.52 29.95 8.32
C ILE A 573 21.97 29.99 8.77
N VAL A 574 22.63 28.85 8.85
CA VAL A 574 24.04 28.72 9.27
C VAL A 574 24.96 29.11 8.12
N ALA A 575 24.64 28.61 6.93
CA ALA A 575 25.37 28.91 5.69
C ALA A 575 24.44 28.75 4.48
N ALA A 576 24.67 29.54 3.45
CA ALA A 576 23.94 29.45 2.17
C ALA A 576 24.86 29.85 1.02
N GLY A 577 24.93 29.02 -0.02
CA GLY A 577 25.83 29.29 -1.15
C GLY A 577 26.14 28.04 -1.96
N SER A 578 27.28 28.03 -2.63
CA SER A 578 27.82 26.88 -3.34
C SER A 578 28.31 25.81 -2.32
N LEU A 579 28.59 24.58 -2.82
CA LEU A 579 29.21 23.53 -2.00
C LEU A 579 30.47 24.06 -1.27
N GLN A 580 31.31 24.84 -1.96
CA GLN A 580 32.54 25.38 -1.36
C GLN A 580 32.26 26.34 -0.21
N ASP A 581 31.18 27.12 -0.28
CA ASP A 581 30.80 28.03 0.82
C ASP A 581 30.40 27.26 2.08
N ILE A 582 29.72 26.12 1.90
CA ILE A 582 29.34 25.23 3.01
C ILE A 582 30.56 24.53 3.62
N LEU A 583 31.47 24.03 2.79
CA LEU A 583 32.70 23.35 3.23
C LEU A 583 33.61 24.28 4.03
N ASN A 584 33.64 25.57 3.70
CA ASN A 584 34.48 26.60 4.38
C ASN A 584 33.80 27.15 5.64
N CYS A 585 32.55 26.85 5.91
CA CYS A 585 31.85 27.36 7.09
C CYS A 585 32.11 26.49 8.31
N GLU A 586 32.93 26.92 9.23
CA GLU A 586 33.27 26.22 10.48
C GLU A 586 32.04 25.92 11.38
N ARG A 587 31.03 26.79 11.33
CA ARG A 587 29.80 26.62 12.11
C ARG A 587 28.87 25.55 11.54
N SER A 588 29.04 25.17 10.26
CA SER A 588 28.21 24.20 9.59
C SER A 588 28.61 22.78 9.97
N LEU A 589 27.71 22.09 10.69
CA LEU A 589 27.92 20.65 10.95
C LEU A 589 27.90 19.84 9.66
N THR A 590 27.02 20.19 8.74
CA THR A 590 26.99 19.59 7.38
C THR A 590 28.34 19.76 6.69
N GLY A 591 28.89 20.97 6.70
CA GLY A 591 30.21 21.26 6.13
C GLY A 591 31.32 20.45 6.77
N GLN A 592 31.29 20.24 8.09
CA GLN A 592 32.31 19.46 8.83
C GLN A 592 32.25 17.97 8.43
N TYR A 593 31.08 17.39 8.17
CA TYR A 593 30.96 16.00 7.68
C TYR A 593 31.34 15.87 6.20
N LEU A 594 30.87 16.79 5.34
CA LEU A 594 31.20 16.79 3.91
C LEU A 594 32.68 17.02 3.61
N SER A 595 33.38 17.79 4.46
CA SER A 595 34.84 18.04 4.36
C SER A 595 35.67 16.91 4.97
N GLY A 596 35.05 15.97 5.72
CA GLY A 596 35.74 14.89 6.42
C GLY A 596 36.43 15.32 7.73
N VAL A 597 36.25 16.57 8.20
CA VAL A 597 36.72 17.03 9.53
C VAL A 597 36.09 16.19 10.63
N LYS A 598 34.78 15.94 10.50
CA LYS A 598 34.07 14.94 11.28
C LYS A 598 33.71 13.76 10.38
N LYS A 599 33.96 12.54 10.85
CA LYS A 599 33.61 11.32 10.13
C LYS A 599 33.22 10.22 11.10
N ILE A 600 32.35 9.34 10.66
CA ILE A 600 32.03 8.10 11.37
C ILE A 600 33.17 7.13 11.15
N PRO A 601 33.85 6.65 12.22
CA PRO A 601 35.04 5.81 12.08
C PRO A 601 34.66 4.39 11.61
N VAL A 602 35.53 3.77 10.84
CA VAL A 602 35.45 2.33 10.56
C VAL A 602 35.98 1.58 11.79
N PRO A 603 35.27 0.59 12.34
CA PRO A 603 35.78 -0.20 13.47
C PRO A 603 37.09 -0.90 13.15
N SER A 604 38.05 -0.80 14.04
CA SER A 604 39.39 -1.44 13.88
C SER A 604 39.32 -2.97 13.96
N ARG A 605 38.26 -3.52 14.52
CA ARG A 605 38.01 -4.97 14.66
C ARG A 605 36.54 -5.27 14.52
N ARG A 606 36.20 -6.29 13.73
CA ARG A 606 34.83 -6.84 13.62
C ARG A 606 34.60 -7.87 14.73
N ARG A 607 33.37 -7.87 15.29
CA ARG A 607 32.98 -8.89 16.26
C ARG A 607 32.72 -10.22 15.56
N SER A 608 33.18 -11.32 16.14
CA SER A 608 32.90 -12.67 15.64
C SER A 608 31.56 -13.24 16.14
N GLY A 609 30.81 -12.47 16.96
CA GLY A 609 29.60 -12.92 17.62
C GLY A 609 29.87 -13.80 18.85
N ASN A 610 28.79 -14.35 19.40
CA ASN A 610 28.81 -15.21 20.60
C ASN A 610 28.92 -16.72 20.30
N GLY A 611 29.19 -17.10 19.03
CA GLY A 611 29.26 -18.48 18.54
C GLY A 611 27.92 -19.11 18.16
N GLY A 612 26.78 -18.48 18.47
CA GLY A 612 25.46 -18.87 17.99
C GLY A 612 25.17 -18.30 16.60
N THR A 613 24.35 -18.99 15.83
CA THR A 613 23.92 -18.55 14.48
C THR A 613 22.43 -18.77 14.33
N LEU A 614 21.74 -17.78 13.81
CA LEU A 614 20.36 -17.88 13.37
C LEU A 614 20.36 -18.14 11.86
N THR A 615 19.79 -19.26 11.41
CA THR A 615 19.82 -19.68 10.01
C THR A 615 18.42 -19.74 9.43
N VAL A 616 18.19 -19.04 8.34
CA VAL A 616 16.99 -19.16 7.50
C VAL A 616 17.29 -20.11 6.36
N ARG A 617 16.47 -21.15 6.18
CA ARG A 617 16.64 -22.14 5.11
C ARG A 617 15.51 -22.05 4.09
N GLY A 618 15.86 -21.98 2.83
CA GLY A 618 14.95 -22.09 1.71
C GLY A 618 13.87 -21.00 1.69
N ALA A 619 14.23 -19.75 1.95
CA ALA A 619 13.30 -18.64 1.86
C ALA A 619 12.85 -18.40 0.42
N SER A 620 11.53 -18.43 0.18
CA SER A 620 10.93 -18.37 -1.17
C SER A 620 9.69 -17.47 -1.22
N GLU A 621 9.55 -16.53 -0.28
CA GLU A 621 8.46 -15.56 -0.26
C GLU A 621 8.70 -14.44 -1.27
N ASN A 622 7.66 -14.02 -1.99
CA ASN A 622 7.70 -13.00 -3.05
C ASN A 622 8.75 -13.33 -4.12
N ASN A 623 9.79 -12.49 -4.27
CA ASN A 623 10.84 -12.66 -5.28
C ASN A 623 12.04 -13.50 -4.81
N LEU A 624 12.06 -13.99 -3.56
CA LEU A 624 13.17 -14.79 -3.04
C LEU A 624 13.28 -16.14 -3.76
N LYS A 625 14.49 -16.55 -4.08
CA LYS A 625 14.81 -17.73 -4.92
C LYS A 625 15.41 -18.88 -4.09
N ASP A 626 14.63 -19.40 -3.10
CA ASP A 626 15.02 -20.52 -2.24
C ASP A 626 16.37 -20.27 -1.53
N VAL A 627 16.52 -19.09 -0.93
CA VAL A 627 17.79 -18.64 -0.36
C VAL A 627 18.00 -19.14 1.06
N ASP A 628 19.25 -19.51 1.35
CA ASP A 628 19.75 -19.81 2.69
C ASP A 628 20.59 -18.64 3.22
N VAL A 629 20.31 -18.23 4.47
CA VAL A 629 20.97 -17.08 5.09
C VAL A 629 21.41 -17.41 6.51
N ASN A 630 22.65 -17.08 6.86
CA ASN A 630 23.22 -17.22 8.20
C ASN A 630 23.43 -15.86 8.84
N ILE A 631 22.91 -15.67 10.05
CA ILE A 631 23.01 -14.44 10.83
C ILE A 631 23.78 -14.77 12.12
N PRO A 632 25.04 -14.29 12.28
CA PRO A 632 25.80 -14.49 13.50
C PRO A 632 25.16 -13.73 14.66
N LEU A 633 24.98 -14.39 15.80
CA LEU A 633 24.36 -13.79 16.99
C LEU A 633 25.39 -12.99 17.80
N GLY A 634 24.93 -11.92 18.46
CA GLY A 634 25.82 -10.99 19.19
C GLY A 634 26.62 -10.07 18.28
N THR A 635 26.08 -9.75 17.10
CA THR A 635 26.72 -8.87 16.10
C THR A 635 25.75 -7.78 15.61
N LEU A 636 26.29 -6.74 14.98
CA LEU A 636 25.56 -5.82 14.13
C LEU A 636 25.60 -6.38 12.70
N THR A 637 24.49 -6.91 12.23
CA THR A 637 24.36 -7.46 10.87
C THR A 637 23.52 -6.52 10.02
N CYS A 638 24.04 -6.11 8.85
CA CYS A 638 23.32 -5.31 7.87
C CYS A 638 22.81 -6.17 6.70
N VAL A 639 21.53 -6.05 6.36
CA VAL A 639 20.96 -6.61 5.14
C VAL A 639 20.88 -5.50 4.10
N THR A 640 21.64 -5.67 3.02
CA THR A 640 21.84 -4.65 1.99
C THR A 640 21.37 -5.12 0.62
N GLY A 641 21.49 -4.28 -0.38
CA GLY A 641 21.17 -4.60 -1.77
C GLY A 641 20.28 -3.55 -2.44
N VAL A 642 20.15 -3.64 -3.75
CA VAL A 642 19.37 -2.68 -4.55
C VAL A 642 17.90 -2.64 -4.16
N SER A 643 17.18 -1.58 -4.55
CA SER A 643 15.74 -1.46 -4.29
C SER A 643 14.98 -2.62 -4.95
N GLY A 644 14.06 -3.24 -4.18
CA GLY A 644 13.29 -4.41 -4.67
C GLY A 644 14.05 -5.74 -4.72
N SER A 645 15.27 -5.86 -4.18
CA SER A 645 16.07 -7.10 -4.21
C SER A 645 15.55 -8.22 -3.28
N GLY A 646 14.56 -7.93 -2.40
CA GLY A 646 13.95 -8.93 -1.51
C GLY A 646 14.31 -8.77 -0.03
N LYS A 647 15.00 -7.70 0.38
CA LYS A 647 15.38 -7.43 1.79
C LYS A 647 14.22 -7.52 2.76
N SER A 648 13.16 -6.76 2.51
CA SER A 648 11.96 -6.75 3.38
C SER A 648 11.20 -8.08 3.32
N SER A 649 11.24 -8.81 2.21
CA SER A 649 10.68 -10.17 2.10
C SER A 649 11.43 -11.15 2.99
N LEU A 650 12.78 -11.11 3.00
CA LEU A 650 13.61 -11.97 3.83
C LEU A 650 13.48 -11.62 5.32
N VAL A 651 13.71 -10.35 5.66
CA VAL A 651 13.78 -9.92 7.07
C VAL A 651 12.39 -9.75 7.67
N GLY A 652 11.50 -8.99 7.02
CA GLY A 652 10.16 -8.67 7.55
C GLY A 652 9.19 -9.83 7.45
N GLU A 653 9.00 -10.38 6.24
CA GLU A 653 7.97 -11.40 6.00
C GLU A 653 8.39 -12.79 6.49
N VAL A 654 9.61 -13.24 6.21
CA VAL A 654 10.04 -14.59 6.57
C VAL A 654 10.58 -14.61 8.00
N LEU A 655 11.65 -13.87 8.29
CA LEU A 655 12.37 -13.98 9.56
C LEU A 655 11.61 -13.36 10.72
N ASN A 656 11.27 -12.06 10.64
CA ASN A 656 10.66 -11.33 11.73
C ASN A 656 9.29 -11.92 12.15
N LYS A 657 8.42 -12.24 11.17
CA LYS A 657 7.14 -12.89 11.48
C LYS A 657 7.32 -14.28 12.11
N THR A 658 8.34 -15.05 11.71
CA THR A 658 8.65 -16.33 12.35
C THR A 658 9.09 -16.14 13.80
N LEU A 659 10.00 -15.16 14.03
CA LEU A 659 10.48 -14.84 15.38
C LEU A 659 9.35 -14.33 16.29
N LEU A 660 8.52 -13.40 15.80
CA LEU A 660 7.36 -12.89 16.53
C LEU A 660 6.38 -14.00 16.91
N GLY A 661 6.11 -14.93 16.01
CA GLY A 661 5.23 -16.07 16.27
C GLY A 661 5.82 -17.04 17.29
N LYS A 662 7.11 -17.37 17.19
CA LYS A 662 7.76 -18.40 18.03
C LYS A 662 8.22 -17.87 19.37
N LEU A 663 8.82 -16.67 19.43
CA LEU A 663 9.39 -16.10 20.66
C LEU A 663 8.38 -15.23 21.42
N ASN A 664 7.61 -14.39 20.70
CA ASN A 664 6.68 -13.46 21.33
C ASN A 664 5.22 -13.97 21.32
N HIS A 665 4.96 -15.17 20.78
CA HIS A 665 3.62 -15.76 20.66
C HIS A 665 2.61 -14.86 19.94
N ALA A 666 3.09 -14.02 19.01
CA ALA A 666 2.25 -13.15 18.21
C ALA A 666 1.48 -13.93 17.13
N ARG A 667 0.28 -13.47 16.79
CA ARG A 667 -0.51 -14.03 15.70
C ARG A 667 0.01 -13.49 14.37
N THR A 668 0.99 -14.17 13.81
CA THR A 668 1.60 -13.80 12.52
C THR A 668 1.61 -15.00 11.58
N ARG A 669 1.49 -14.72 10.29
CA ARG A 669 1.71 -15.72 9.23
C ARG A 669 3.08 -15.46 8.63
N PRO A 670 4.07 -16.30 8.90
CA PRO A 670 5.39 -16.19 8.29
C PRO A 670 5.33 -16.41 6.77
N GLY A 671 6.24 -15.73 6.06
CA GLY A 671 6.48 -16.01 4.66
C GLY A 671 7.04 -17.41 4.43
N LYS A 672 7.02 -17.86 3.17
CA LYS A 672 7.43 -19.21 2.78
C LYS A 672 8.93 -19.42 2.99
N CYS A 673 9.29 -20.40 3.81
CA CYS A 673 10.64 -20.93 4.00
C CYS A 673 10.56 -22.39 4.42
N ARG A 674 11.70 -23.12 4.31
CA ARG A 674 11.76 -24.51 4.80
C ARG A 674 11.78 -24.55 6.32
N CYS A 675 12.68 -23.84 6.95
CA CYS A 675 12.76 -23.72 8.41
C CYS A 675 13.64 -22.51 8.82
N VAL A 676 13.52 -22.13 10.09
CA VAL A 676 14.43 -21.19 10.76
C VAL A 676 15.02 -21.91 11.96
N GLU A 677 16.36 -21.99 12.01
CA GLU A 677 17.17 -22.71 13.00
C GLU A 677 17.88 -21.73 13.94
N GLY A 678 18.21 -22.14 15.17
CA GLY A 678 18.95 -21.30 16.14
C GLY A 678 18.05 -20.43 17.02
N LEU A 679 16.75 -20.66 17.02
CA LEU A 679 15.76 -19.92 17.86
C LEU A 679 15.99 -20.09 19.35
N GLU A 680 16.58 -21.21 19.78
CA GLU A 680 16.89 -21.55 21.17
C GLU A 680 17.91 -20.61 21.81
N HIS A 681 18.68 -19.90 21.01
CA HIS A 681 19.67 -18.93 21.50
C HIS A 681 19.07 -17.56 21.83
N LEU A 682 17.81 -17.33 21.44
CA LEU A 682 17.09 -16.06 21.60
C LEU A 682 15.96 -16.18 22.61
N ASP A 683 15.70 -15.08 23.34
CA ASP A 683 14.58 -15.00 24.30
C ASP A 683 13.39 -14.21 23.74
N LYS A 684 13.62 -13.19 22.94
CA LYS A 684 12.58 -12.39 22.30
C LYS A 684 13.09 -11.66 21.05
N VAL A 685 12.17 -11.22 20.22
CA VAL A 685 12.43 -10.29 19.11
C VAL A 685 11.75 -8.95 19.40
N ILE A 686 12.44 -7.87 19.02
CA ILE A 686 11.95 -6.52 19.06
C ILE A 686 11.99 -5.96 17.64
N ASP A 687 10.81 -5.69 17.11
CA ASP A 687 10.61 -5.11 15.80
C ASP A 687 10.51 -3.58 15.91
N ILE A 688 11.41 -2.87 15.23
CA ILE A 688 11.50 -1.41 15.23
C ILE A 688 11.33 -0.92 13.79
N ASP A 689 10.08 -0.82 13.38
CA ASP A 689 9.65 -0.33 12.07
C ASP A 689 9.28 1.17 12.11
N GLN A 690 9.04 1.76 10.94
CA GLN A 690 8.63 3.16 10.78
C GLN A 690 7.15 3.42 11.07
N SER A 691 6.39 2.41 11.52
CA SER A 691 4.97 2.59 11.84
C SER A 691 4.78 3.56 13.02
N PRO A 692 3.72 4.36 13.01
CA PRO A 692 3.44 5.30 14.10
C PRO A 692 3.34 4.61 15.46
N ILE A 693 3.82 5.24 16.53
CA ILE A 693 3.72 4.75 17.92
C ILE A 693 2.29 4.69 18.46
N GLY A 694 1.33 5.10 17.67
CA GLY A 694 -0.12 5.02 17.93
C GLY A 694 -0.93 5.68 16.82
N ARG A 695 -2.21 5.34 16.77
CA ARG A 695 -3.13 5.80 15.72
C ARG A 695 -4.00 6.99 16.13
N THR A 696 -3.89 7.46 17.34
CA THR A 696 -4.73 8.52 17.91
C THR A 696 -3.88 9.68 18.44
N PRO A 697 -4.42 10.90 18.51
CA PRO A 697 -3.73 12.07 19.10
C PRO A 697 -3.35 11.89 20.58
N ARG A 698 -3.89 10.88 21.25
CA ARG A 698 -3.57 10.54 22.66
C ARG A 698 -2.25 9.81 22.81
N SER A 699 -1.81 9.11 21.77
CA SER A 699 -0.51 8.47 21.79
C SER A 699 0.59 9.54 21.60
N ASN A 700 1.59 9.53 22.45
CA ASN A 700 2.69 10.46 22.43
C ASN A 700 3.98 9.79 22.99
N PRO A 701 5.17 10.42 22.84
CA PRO A 701 6.42 9.88 23.34
C PRO A 701 6.38 9.49 24.83
N ALA A 702 5.80 10.35 25.68
CA ALA A 702 5.71 10.07 27.12
C ALA A 702 4.85 8.85 27.47
N THR A 703 3.75 8.63 26.72
CA THR A 703 2.89 7.47 26.97
C THR A 703 3.53 6.18 26.46
N TYR A 704 4.19 6.24 25.30
CA TYR A 704 4.80 5.07 24.69
C TYR A 704 6.02 4.56 25.47
N THR A 705 6.90 5.44 25.93
CA THR A 705 8.06 5.11 26.78
C THR A 705 7.67 4.73 28.22
N GLY A 706 6.40 4.89 28.59
CA GLY A 706 5.94 4.70 29.95
C GLY A 706 6.40 5.80 30.94
N LEU A 707 7.02 6.86 30.43
CA LEU A 707 7.44 8.03 31.21
C LEU A 707 6.24 8.72 31.85
N PHE A 708 5.12 8.76 31.13
CA PHE A 708 3.89 9.42 31.61
C PHE A 708 3.29 8.73 32.85
N ASN A 709 3.49 7.45 33.03
CA ASN A 709 3.03 6.75 34.23
C ASN A 709 3.76 7.28 35.48
N ASP A 710 5.09 7.39 35.40
CA ASP A 710 5.91 7.90 36.50
C ASP A 710 5.60 9.39 36.77
N ILE A 711 5.31 10.21 35.75
CA ILE A 711 4.88 11.60 35.89
C ILE A 711 3.53 11.68 36.60
N ARG A 712 2.54 10.85 36.28
CA ARG A 712 1.24 10.83 36.96
C ARG A 712 1.36 10.43 38.41
N ASP A 713 2.18 9.43 38.74
CA ASP A 713 2.45 9.04 40.11
C ASP A 713 3.12 10.14 40.92
N LEU A 714 4.06 10.87 40.29
CA LEU A 714 4.68 12.05 40.88
C LEU A 714 3.64 13.12 41.21
N PHE A 715 2.79 13.51 40.26
CA PHE A 715 1.75 14.52 40.51
C PHE A 715 0.75 14.09 41.58
N ALA A 716 0.37 12.84 41.63
CA ALA A 716 -0.50 12.28 42.66
C ALA A 716 0.17 12.29 44.06
N SER A 717 1.50 12.28 44.12
CA SER A 717 2.26 12.33 45.37
C SER A 717 2.42 13.74 45.93
N THR A 718 2.10 14.80 45.16
CA THR A 718 2.18 16.20 45.64
C THR A 718 1.25 16.51 46.79
N ALA A 719 1.58 17.48 47.63
CA ALA A 719 0.77 17.87 48.79
C ALA A 719 -0.64 18.29 48.36
N ASP A 720 -0.74 19.10 47.29
CA ASP A 720 -2.02 19.62 46.76
C ASP A 720 -2.92 18.48 46.26
N ALA A 721 -2.36 17.51 45.54
CA ALA A 721 -3.10 16.34 45.04
C ALA A 721 -3.62 15.48 46.21
N LYS A 722 -2.78 15.22 47.22
CA LYS A 722 -3.18 14.48 48.42
C LYS A 722 -4.28 15.19 49.22
N MET A 723 -4.18 16.51 49.41
CA MET A 723 -5.23 17.28 50.07
C MET A 723 -6.57 17.22 49.34
N ARG A 724 -6.55 17.13 48.01
CA ARG A 724 -7.76 17.03 47.15
C ARG A 724 -8.22 15.60 46.95
N GLY A 725 -7.50 14.59 47.43
CA GLY A 725 -7.80 13.18 47.21
C GLY A 725 -7.58 12.71 45.76
N TYR A 726 -6.67 13.37 45.02
CA TYR A 726 -6.40 13.07 43.62
C TYR A 726 -5.40 11.91 43.51
N GLY A 727 -5.84 10.79 42.99
CA GLY A 727 -4.97 9.66 42.65
C GLY A 727 -4.39 9.79 41.24
N PRO A 728 -3.49 8.88 40.79
CA PRO A 728 -2.84 8.91 39.47
C PRO A 728 -3.82 8.93 38.28
N GLY A 729 -5.04 8.36 38.45
CA GLY A 729 -6.09 8.41 37.43
C GLY A 729 -6.58 9.82 37.10
N ARG A 730 -6.53 10.75 38.08
CA ARG A 730 -6.92 12.14 37.86
C ARG A 730 -6.03 12.85 36.85
N PHE A 731 -4.76 12.48 36.80
CA PHE A 731 -3.74 13.02 35.91
C PHE A 731 -3.63 12.26 34.57
N SER A 732 -4.61 11.38 34.28
CA SER A 732 -4.70 10.69 32.98
C SER A 732 -5.69 11.40 32.06
N PHE A 733 -5.26 11.79 30.89
CA PHE A 733 -6.16 12.31 29.84
C PHE A 733 -7.02 11.22 29.16
N ASN A 734 -6.77 9.93 29.46
CA ASN A 734 -7.57 8.81 28.93
C ASN A 734 -8.76 8.47 29.83
N VAL A 735 -8.73 8.84 31.12
CA VAL A 735 -9.72 8.47 32.13
C VAL A 735 -10.62 9.66 32.46
N LYS A 736 -11.92 9.42 32.67
CA LYS A 736 -12.84 10.46 33.13
C LYS A 736 -12.44 10.99 34.51
N GLY A 737 -12.74 12.26 34.75
CA GLY A 737 -12.54 12.92 36.04
C GLY A 737 -11.50 14.02 36.02
N GLY A 738 -10.35 13.86 35.36
CA GLY A 738 -9.32 14.90 35.26
C GLY A 738 -9.14 15.47 33.85
N ARG A 739 -9.62 14.77 32.82
CA ARG A 739 -9.52 15.21 31.44
C ARG A 739 -10.56 16.28 31.08
N CYS A 740 -10.29 17.02 30.03
CA CYS A 740 -11.30 17.86 29.38
C CYS A 740 -12.37 16.96 28.72
N GLU A 741 -13.62 17.07 29.12
CA GLU A 741 -14.68 16.23 28.57
C GLU A 741 -15.15 16.71 27.18
N ALA A 742 -14.94 17.98 26.81
CA ALA A 742 -15.27 18.49 25.48
C ALA A 742 -14.48 17.81 24.37
N CYS A 743 -13.17 17.61 24.55
CA CYS A 743 -12.32 16.88 23.60
C CYS A 743 -11.98 15.48 24.07
N SER A 744 -12.58 15.00 25.18
CA SER A 744 -12.30 13.70 25.78
C SER A 744 -10.83 13.43 26.07
N GLY A 745 -10.03 14.47 26.28
CA GLY A 745 -8.60 14.40 26.56
C GLY A 745 -7.68 14.44 25.35
N ASP A 746 -8.21 14.57 24.12
CA ASP A 746 -7.41 14.67 22.90
C ASP A 746 -6.64 15.99 22.79
N GLY A 747 -7.16 17.07 23.39
CA GLY A 747 -6.64 18.42 23.22
C GLY A 747 -7.06 19.06 21.90
N LEU A 748 -7.46 18.26 20.95
CA LEU A 748 -7.88 18.64 19.60
C LEU A 748 -9.30 18.14 19.33
N VAL A 749 -10.02 18.79 18.44
CA VAL A 749 -11.30 18.36 17.91
C VAL A 749 -11.11 18.01 16.43
N LYS A 750 -11.52 16.81 16.06
CA LYS A 750 -11.50 16.34 14.68
C LYS A 750 -12.74 16.89 13.96
N ILE A 751 -12.54 17.62 12.89
CA ILE A 751 -13.59 18.05 11.97
C ILE A 751 -13.52 17.14 10.74
N GLU A 752 -14.52 16.27 10.58
CA GLU A 752 -14.61 15.37 9.44
C GLU A 752 -15.08 16.13 8.19
N MET A 753 -14.26 16.10 7.16
CA MET A 753 -14.54 16.74 5.87
C MET A 753 -14.78 15.66 4.83
N HIS A 754 -16.05 15.44 4.43
CA HIS A 754 -16.46 14.32 3.56
C HIS A 754 -15.67 14.16 2.25
N PHE A 755 -15.09 15.24 1.70
CA PHE A 755 -14.36 15.23 0.43
C PHE A 755 -12.90 15.68 0.54
N LEU A 756 -12.47 16.12 1.73
CA LEU A 756 -11.13 16.62 2.01
C LEU A 756 -10.52 15.81 3.18
N ALA A 757 -9.23 15.99 3.42
CA ALA A 757 -8.60 15.43 4.61
C ALA A 757 -9.21 16.02 5.89
N ASP A 758 -9.37 15.19 6.93
CA ASP A 758 -9.87 15.63 8.23
C ASP A 758 -8.98 16.71 8.82
N VAL A 759 -9.58 17.76 9.37
CA VAL A 759 -8.89 18.88 10.01
C VAL A 759 -8.94 18.73 11.53
N TYR A 760 -7.79 18.91 12.18
CA TYR A 760 -7.69 18.89 13.64
C TYR A 760 -7.46 20.31 14.15
N VAL A 761 -8.39 20.82 14.95
CA VAL A 761 -8.31 22.16 15.57
C VAL A 761 -8.15 22.05 17.09
N PRO A 762 -7.42 22.98 17.74
CA PRO A 762 -7.34 23.01 19.20
C PRO A 762 -8.73 23.10 19.84
N CYS A 763 -8.95 22.33 20.90
CA CYS A 763 -10.21 22.35 21.64
C CYS A 763 -10.45 23.75 22.25
N GLU A 764 -11.58 24.37 21.96
CA GLU A 764 -11.93 25.72 22.46
C GLU A 764 -12.00 25.80 23.99
N VAL A 765 -12.40 24.70 24.66
CA VAL A 765 -12.57 24.65 26.12
C VAL A 765 -11.23 24.57 26.84
N CYS A 766 -10.36 23.61 26.45
CA CYS A 766 -9.07 23.40 27.12
C CYS A 766 -7.89 24.06 26.39
N LYS A 767 -8.11 24.64 25.21
CA LYS A 767 -7.07 25.30 24.38
C LYS A 767 -5.82 24.43 24.17
N GLY A 768 -6.04 23.12 23.95
CA GLY A 768 -4.98 22.15 23.78
C GLY A 768 -4.44 21.50 25.05
N ALA A 769 -4.80 21.99 26.24
CA ALA A 769 -4.24 21.51 27.52
C ALA A 769 -4.67 20.10 27.94
N ARG A 770 -5.65 19.48 27.28
CA ARG A 770 -6.15 18.10 27.50
C ARG A 770 -6.89 17.85 28.84
N TYR A 771 -6.73 18.69 29.85
CA TYR A 771 -7.25 18.54 31.22
C TYR A 771 -8.31 19.60 31.54
N ASN A 772 -9.07 19.29 32.61
CA ASN A 772 -9.95 20.29 33.20
C ASN A 772 -9.17 21.26 34.11
N ARG A 773 -9.81 22.34 34.47
CA ARG A 773 -9.18 23.43 35.24
C ARG A 773 -8.64 22.98 36.60
N GLU A 774 -9.41 22.16 37.31
CA GLU A 774 -9.04 21.74 38.69
C GLU A 774 -7.79 20.84 38.67
N THR A 775 -7.59 20.03 37.64
CA THR A 775 -6.39 19.22 37.48
C THR A 775 -5.18 20.06 37.17
N LEU A 776 -5.35 21.15 36.40
CA LEU A 776 -4.26 22.05 36.02
C LEU A 776 -3.80 22.95 37.19
N GLU A 777 -4.60 23.07 38.27
CA GLU A 777 -4.20 23.80 39.50
C GLU A 777 -3.13 23.07 40.30
N VAL A 778 -2.96 21.76 40.12
CA VAL A 778 -1.92 21.00 40.82
C VAL A 778 -0.57 21.23 40.15
N LEU A 779 0.41 21.71 40.92
CA LEU A 779 1.72 22.09 40.43
C LEU A 779 2.81 21.21 41.04
N TYR A 780 3.83 20.90 40.23
CA TYR A 780 5.11 20.38 40.65
C TYR A 780 6.23 21.27 40.15
N LYS A 781 7.09 21.77 41.08
CA LYS A 781 8.10 22.79 40.76
C LYS A 781 7.55 23.97 39.93
N GLY A 782 6.33 24.42 40.23
CA GLY A 782 5.67 25.53 39.53
C GLY A 782 5.06 25.26 38.17
N LYS A 783 5.09 23.99 37.70
CA LYS A 783 4.50 23.59 36.42
C LYS A 783 3.37 22.58 36.64
N ASN A 784 2.28 22.72 35.86
CA ASN A 784 1.19 21.78 35.84
C ASN A 784 1.47 20.61 34.85
N ILE A 785 0.65 19.57 34.86
CA ILE A 785 0.87 18.38 34.06
C ILE A 785 0.82 18.65 32.55
N SER A 786 -0.01 19.60 32.09
CA SER A 786 -0.05 20.00 30.67
C SER A 786 1.26 20.70 30.24
N GLN A 787 1.78 21.59 31.08
CA GLN A 787 3.06 22.27 30.83
C GLN A 787 4.23 21.28 30.84
N VAL A 788 4.16 20.22 31.66
CA VAL A 788 5.16 19.16 31.63
C VAL A 788 5.08 18.34 30.33
N LEU A 789 3.88 18.07 29.82
CA LEU A 789 3.73 17.41 28.54
C LEU A 789 4.18 18.28 27.36
N ASP A 790 4.16 19.60 27.52
CA ASP A 790 4.62 20.56 26.51
C ASP A 790 6.13 20.80 26.52
N MET A 791 6.84 20.28 27.54
CA MET A 791 8.30 20.29 27.58
C MET A 791 8.89 19.40 26.50
N THR A 792 10.04 19.80 25.98
CA THR A 792 10.90 18.92 25.18
C THR A 792 11.53 17.82 26.05
N ALA A 793 12.02 16.74 25.42
CA ALA A 793 12.71 15.67 26.16
C ALA A 793 13.97 16.18 26.88
N GLU A 794 14.68 17.16 26.29
CA GLU A 794 15.85 17.83 26.88
C GLU A 794 15.46 18.65 28.11
N GLU A 795 14.46 19.52 28.02
CA GLU A 795 13.93 20.29 29.16
C GLU A 795 13.39 19.36 30.26
N ALA A 796 12.76 18.26 29.89
CA ALA A 796 12.27 17.29 30.87
C ALA A 796 13.41 16.56 31.59
N MET A 797 14.50 16.23 30.89
CA MET A 797 15.68 15.61 31.47
C MET A 797 16.27 16.52 32.58
N GLU A 798 16.40 17.80 32.32
CA GLU A 798 16.90 18.78 33.30
C GLU A 798 15.89 18.98 34.43
N PHE A 799 14.61 19.16 34.14
CA PHE A 799 13.56 19.41 35.13
C PHE A 799 13.43 18.28 36.15
N PHE A 800 13.59 17.03 35.69
CA PHE A 800 13.48 15.81 36.51
C PHE A 800 14.85 15.23 36.95
N GLU A 801 15.94 15.99 36.92
CA GLU A 801 17.29 15.55 37.27
C GLU A 801 17.34 14.72 38.57
N ASN A 802 16.58 15.14 39.59
CA ASN A 802 16.57 14.50 40.90
C ASN A 802 15.60 13.28 41.00
N LEU A 803 15.02 12.84 39.90
CA LEU A 803 14.06 11.72 39.83
C LEU A 803 14.57 10.63 38.88
N PRO A 804 15.39 9.69 39.34
CA PRO A 804 16.16 8.76 38.50
C PRO A 804 15.32 7.99 37.49
N LYS A 805 14.10 7.59 37.85
CA LYS A 805 13.20 6.84 36.95
C LYS A 805 12.74 7.68 35.76
N ILE A 806 12.35 8.93 36.01
CA ILE A 806 11.87 9.85 34.98
C ILE A 806 13.05 10.34 34.16
N HIS A 807 14.12 10.76 34.84
CA HIS A 807 15.35 11.27 34.23
C HIS A 807 15.94 10.28 33.21
N ARG A 808 16.10 9.00 33.61
CA ARG A 808 16.64 7.95 32.72
C ARG A 808 15.82 7.79 31.43
N LYS A 809 14.48 7.79 31.53
CA LYS A 809 13.61 7.66 30.35
C LYS A 809 13.66 8.90 29.45
N ALA A 810 13.78 10.10 30.03
CA ALA A 810 13.96 11.33 29.27
C ALA A 810 15.35 11.36 28.60
N GLN A 811 16.40 10.91 29.33
CA GLN A 811 17.75 10.79 28.82
C GLN A 811 17.84 9.87 27.59
N THR A 812 17.18 8.69 27.61
CA THR A 812 17.20 7.80 26.44
C THR A 812 16.55 8.43 25.19
N LEU A 813 15.55 9.30 25.35
CA LEU A 813 15.01 10.09 24.23
C LEU A 813 16.04 11.08 23.67
N VAL A 814 16.83 11.71 24.54
CA VAL A 814 17.90 12.64 24.13
C VAL A 814 19.03 11.88 23.44
N GLU A 815 19.45 10.72 23.96
CA GLU A 815 20.51 9.86 23.42
C GLU A 815 20.21 9.39 22.00
N VAL A 816 18.94 9.08 21.68
CA VAL A 816 18.53 8.72 20.31
C VAL A 816 18.32 9.96 19.40
N GLY A 817 18.69 11.17 19.85
CA GLY A 817 18.58 12.40 19.06
C GLY A 817 17.17 13.00 19.00
N LEU A 818 16.30 12.70 19.97
CA LEU A 818 14.94 13.25 20.07
C LEU A 818 14.79 14.31 21.18
N GLY A 819 15.89 14.97 21.58
CA GLY A 819 15.87 15.98 22.63
C GLY A 819 14.89 17.14 22.38
N TYR A 820 14.69 17.49 21.13
CA TYR A 820 13.79 18.56 20.68
C TYR A 820 12.29 18.20 20.67
N VAL A 821 11.96 16.90 20.71
CA VAL A 821 10.56 16.44 20.62
C VAL A 821 9.85 16.69 21.96
N LYS A 822 8.62 17.25 21.89
CA LYS A 822 7.82 17.45 23.09
C LYS A 822 7.28 16.13 23.63
N LEU A 823 7.28 15.96 24.95
CA LEU A 823 6.78 14.75 25.61
C LEU A 823 5.33 14.39 25.23
N GLY A 824 4.47 15.40 25.11
CA GLY A 824 3.06 15.26 24.75
C GLY A 824 2.76 15.40 23.26
N GLN A 825 3.77 15.45 22.38
CA GLN A 825 3.57 15.55 20.93
C GLN A 825 2.77 14.39 20.40
N SER A 826 1.72 14.67 19.62
CA SER A 826 0.87 13.61 19.05
C SER A 826 1.65 12.67 18.15
N SER A 827 1.40 11.37 18.26
CA SER A 827 1.99 10.36 17.36
C SER A 827 1.72 10.60 15.88
N THR A 828 0.62 11.28 15.57
CA THR A 828 0.22 11.61 14.19
C THR A 828 1.05 12.72 13.55
N THR A 829 1.78 13.49 14.37
CA THR A 829 2.67 14.57 13.91
C THR A 829 4.14 14.17 13.88
N LEU A 830 4.49 12.99 14.40
CA LEU A 830 5.84 12.46 14.32
C LEU A 830 6.12 11.91 12.92
N SER A 831 7.34 12.14 12.43
CA SER A 831 7.84 11.45 11.23
C SER A 831 8.06 9.95 11.50
N GLY A 832 8.16 9.14 10.43
CA GLY A 832 8.43 7.70 10.58
C GLY A 832 9.73 7.43 11.33
N GLY A 833 10.80 8.16 11.04
CA GLY A 833 12.08 8.07 11.74
C GLY A 833 12.03 8.50 13.20
N GLU A 834 11.26 9.55 13.53
CA GLU A 834 11.04 9.94 14.94
C GLU A 834 10.28 8.87 15.71
N ALA A 835 9.21 8.31 15.12
CA ALA A 835 8.45 7.21 15.72
C ALA A 835 9.33 5.99 15.99
N GLN A 836 10.20 5.62 15.06
CA GLN A 836 11.16 4.53 15.17
C GLN A 836 12.16 4.78 16.31
N ARG A 837 12.70 6.00 16.40
CA ARG A 837 13.64 6.37 17.50
C ARG A 837 12.96 6.39 18.87
N VAL A 838 11.67 6.76 18.98
CA VAL A 838 10.90 6.62 20.23
C VAL A 838 10.77 5.15 20.65
N LYS A 839 10.56 4.23 19.69
CA LYS A 839 10.54 2.79 19.96
C LYS A 839 11.91 2.32 20.47
N LEU A 840 12.98 2.73 19.82
CA LEU A 840 14.36 2.42 20.21
C LEU A 840 14.68 2.95 21.61
N ALA A 841 14.35 4.21 21.93
CA ALA A 841 14.54 4.79 23.27
C ALA A 841 13.82 3.98 24.36
N THR A 842 12.63 3.46 24.05
CA THR A 842 11.87 2.63 24.99
C THR A 842 12.61 1.34 25.35
N GLU A 843 13.24 0.72 24.37
CA GLU A 843 13.98 -0.54 24.59
C GLU A 843 15.33 -0.27 25.29
N LEU A 844 16.02 0.83 25.00
CA LEU A 844 17.23 1.24 25.72
C LEU A 844 16.99 1.51 27.21
N ALA A 845 15.78 2.00 27.56
CA ALA A 845 15.44 2.24 28.95
C ALA A 845 15.25 0.94 29.76
N ARG A 846 15.08 -0.21 29.10
CA ARG A 846 14.89 -1.54 29.71
C ARG A 846 16.21 -2.24 30.03
N VAL A 847 16.15 -3.18 30.97
CA VAL A 847 17.30 -4.04 31.27
C VAL A 847 17.45 -5.06 30.16
N SER A 848 18.63 -5.13 29.56
CA SER A 848 18.98 -6.10 28.53
C SER A 848 19.22 -7.49 29.10
N THR A 849 18.76 -8.53 28.41
CA THR A 849 19.04 -9.95 28.74
C THR A 849 20.31 -10.46 28.03
N GLY A 850 20.82 -9.73 27.04
CA GLY A 850 21.91 -10.15 26.17
C GLY A 850 21.57 -11.26 25.16
N ARG A 851 20.28 -11.63 25.05
CA ARG A 851 19.79 -12.67 24.12
C ARG A 851 18.61 -12.20 23.26
N THR A 852 18.44 -10.89 23.17
CA THR A 852 17.38 -10.26 22.37
C THR A 852 17.87 -9.98 20.96
N ILE A 853 17.05 -10.25 19.94
CA ILE A 853 17.28 -9.78 18.57
C ILE A 853 16.44 -8.54 18.29
N TYR A 854 17.11 -7.47 17.85
CA TYR A 854 16.48 -6.25 17.39
C TYR A 854 16.46 -6.25 15.86
N VAL A 855 15.30 -6.07 15.28
CA VAL A 855 15.13 -5.96 13.82
C VAL A 855 14.73 -4.52 13.50
N LEU A 856 15.54 -3.83 12.70
CA LEU A 856 15.33 -2.44 12.32
C LEU A 856 15.21 -2.32 10.80
N ASP A 857 14.23 -1.54 10.35
CA ASP A 857 14.00 -1.28 8.92
C ASP A 857 14.35 0.18 8.61
N GLU A 858 15.45 0.39 7.87
CA GLU A 858 15.98 1.69 7.44
C GLU A 858 15.99 2.77 8.55
N PRO A 859 16.70 2.54 9.68
CA PRO A 859 16.65 3.45 10.83
C PRO A 859 17.32 4.80 10.59
N THR A 860 18.10 4.99 9.52
CA THR A 860 18.74 6.26 9.16
C THR A 860 17.86 7.18 8.32
N THR A 861 16.64 6.76 8.01
CA THR A 861 15.70 7.56 7.22
C THR A 861 15.48 8.95 7.83
N GLY A 862 15.71 10.01 7.05
CA GLY A 862 15.52 11.41 7.47
C GLY A 862 16.54 11.91 8.49
N LEU A 863 17.71 11.24 8.64
CA LEU A 863 18.73 11.63 9.57
C LEU A 863 19.91 12.35 8.90
N HIS A 864 20.31 13.45 9.50
CA HIS A 864 21.58 14.10 9.20
C HIS A 864 22.76 13.22 9.66
N ALA A 865 23.95 13.32 9.02
CA ALA A 865 25.13 12.53 9.35
C ALA A 865 25.51 12.54 10.84
N ALA A 866 25.32 13.67 11.54
CA ALA A 866 25.53 13.76 12.98
C ALA A 866 24.53 12.93 13.81
N ASP A 867 23.28 12.82 13.35
CA ASP A 867 22.25 11.99 14.01
C ASP A 867 22.47 10.51 13.69
N VAL A 868 22.95 10.20 12.48
CA VAL A 868 23.38 8.84 12.09
C VAL A 868 24.53 8.38 12.99
N HIS A 869 25.49 9.24 13.28
CA HIS A 869 26.61 8.93 14.18
C HIS A 869 26.11 8.52 15.57
N LYS A 870 25.21 9.30 16.17
CA LYS A 870 24.58 8.97 17.47
C LYS A 870 23.80 7.65 17.42
N LEU A 871 23.07 7.42 16.33
CA LEU A 871 22.32 6.18 16.16
C LEU A 871 23.26 4.97 16.12
N ILE A 872 24.38 5.07 15.41
CA ILE A 872 25.39 4.01 15.36
C ILE A 872 25.93 3.71 16.78
N ASP A 873 26.25 4.72 17.57
CA ASP A 873 26.69 4.56 18.96
C ASP A 873 25.67 3.78 19.80
N VAL A 874 24.37 4.10 19.62
CA VAL A 874 23.28 3.39 20.27
C VAL A 874 23.21 1.93 19.83
N LEU A 875 23.27 1.64 18.52
CA LEU A 875 23.25 0.27 17.99
C LEU A 875 24.45 -0.54 18.49
N GLN A 876 25.64 0.06 18.51
CA GLN A 876 26.85 -0.56 19.04
C GLN A 876 26.70 -0.89 20.55
N THR A 877 26.10 0.02 21.33
CA THR A 877 25.83 -0.21 22.76
C THR A 877 24.88 -1.40 22.98
N LEU A 878 23.86 -1.59 22.12
CA LEU A 878 22.97 -2.75 22.20
C LEU A 878 23.71 -4.06 21.91
N VAL A 879 24.61 -4.05 20.92
CA VAL A 879 25.42 -5.23 20.58
C VAL A 879 26.43 -5.54 21.68
N ASP A 880 27.10 -4.53 22.25
CA ASP A 880 28.03 -4.67 23.34
C ASP A 880 27.40 -5.24 24.63
N ALA A 881 26.09 -5.04 24.81
CA ALA A 881 25.29 -5.68 25.84
C ALA A 881 24.94 -7.15 25.53
N GLY A 882 25.51 -7.76 24.47
CA GLY A 882 25.35 -9.15 24.08
C GLY A 882 24.18 -9.45 23.14
N ASN A 883 23.39 -8.44 22.77
CA ASN A 883 22.24 -8.62 21.87
C ASN A 883 22.65 -8.74 20.41
N THR A 884 21.75 -9.20 19.58
CA THR A 884 21.88 -9.23 18.13
C THR A 884 21.09 -8.06 17.52
N VAL A 885 21.72 -7.32 16.63
CA VAL A 885 21.07 -6.22 15.91
C VAL A 885 21.11 -6.51 14.42
N LEU A 886 19.91 -6.66 13.81
CA LEU A 886 19.73 -6.90 12.38
C LEU A 886 19.10 -5.67 11.76
N VAL A 887 19.77 -5.06 10.79
CA VAL A 887 19.34 -3.79 10.20
C VAL A 887 19.21 -3.94 8.69
N ILE A 888 18.07 -3.56 8.12
CA ILE A 888 17.97 -3.31 6.68
C ILE A 888 18.47 -1.90 6.44
N GLU A 889 19.51 -1.72 5.61
CA GLU A 889 20.12 -0.40 5.40
C GLU A 889 20.67 -0.19 4.00
N HIS A 890 20.68 1.11 3.61
CA HIS A 890 21.30 1.63 2.40
C HIS A 890 22.41 2.65 2.69
N ASN A 891 22.42 3.21 3.90
CA ASN A 891 23.41 4.19 4.32
C ASN A 891 24.78 3.54 4.51
N LEU A 892 25.77 3.94 3.69
CA LEU A 892 27.11 3.37 3.70
C LEU A 892 27.85 3.61 5.00
N ASP A 893 27.55 4.66 5.74
CA ASP A 893 28.15 4.93 7.05
C ASP A 893 27.75 3.90 8.10
N VAL A 894 26.49 3.42 8.08
CA VAL A 894 26.05 2.31 8.94
C VAL A 894 26.65 1.00 8.45
N ILE A 895 26.57 0.75 7.13
CA ILE A 895 27.05 -0.51 6.52
C ILE A 895 28.55 -0.73 6.81
N LYS A 896 29.39 0.31 6.70
CA LYS A 896 30.82 0.20 6.99
C LYS A 896 31.12 -0.11 8.46
N THR A 897 30.19 0.18 9.39
CA THR A 897 30.35 -0.11 10.83
C THR A 897 29.80 -1.47 11.25
N ALA A 898 29.13 -2.20 10.35
CA ALA A 898 28.59 -3.52 10.62
C ALA A 898 29.68 -4.58 10.85
N ASP A 899 29.37 -5.59 11.65
CA ASP A 899 30.24 -6.76 11.83
C ASP A 899 30.03 -7.78 10.70
N HIS A 900 28.80 -7.86 10.16
CA HIS A 900 28.42 -8.78 9.09
C HIS A 900 27.45 -8.12 8.11
N ILE A 901 27.55 -8.43 6.84
CA ILE A 901 26.67 -7.96 5.77
C ILE A 901 26.06 -9.16 5.05
N ILE A 902 24.80 -9.04 4.68
CA ILE A 902 24.09 -9.94 3.78
C ILE A 902 23.57 -9.10 2.62
N ASP A 903 24.20 -9.22 1.45
CA ASP A 903 23.86 -8.42 0.27
C ASP A 903 22.96 -9.20 -0.66
N LEU A 904 21.75 -8.66 -0.92
CA LEU A 904 20.73 -9.26 -1.79
C LEU A 904 20.70 -8.57 -3.15
N GLY A 905 20.54 -9.38 -4.20
CA GLY A 905 20.51 -8.86 -5.56
C GLY A 905 20.40 -9.96 -6.62
N PRO A 906 21.05 -9.77 -7.79
CA PRO A 906 21.78 -8.56 -8.20
C PRO A 906 20.88 -7.39 -8.58
N GLU A 907 19.63 -7.66 -9.01
CA GLU A 907 18.66 -6.68 -9.45
C GLU A 907 17.43 -6.63 -8.53
N GLY A 908 16.46 -5.74 -8.82
CA GLY A 908 15.14 -5.71 -8.17
C GLY A 908 14.13 -6.62 -8.87
N GLY A 909 13.04 -6.97 -8.18
CA GLY A 909 11.94 -7.77 -8.73
C GLY A 909 12.37 -9.19 -9.07
N ASP A 910 11.94 -9.69 -10.24
CA ASP A 910 12.21 -11.08 -10.68
C ASP A 910 13.69 -11.35 -10.94
N GLY A 911 14.47 -10.33 -11.27
CA GLY A 911 15.93 -10.42 -11.41
C GLY A 911 16.70 -10.43 -10.10
N GLY A 912 16.01 -10.25 -8.95
CA GLY A 912 16.58 -10.27 -7.61
C GLY A 912 16.29 -11.56 -6.85
N GLY A 913 16.37 -11.46 -5.54
CA GLY A 913 16.00 -12.55 -4.64
C GLY A 913 17.10 -13.58 -4.38
N TYR A 914 18.36 -13.26 -4.71
CA TYR A 914 19.53 -14.08 -4.42
C TYR A 914 20.42 -13.39 -3.37
N VAL A 915 21.20 -14.17 -2.62
CA VAL A 915 22.33 -13.66 -1.82
C VAL A 915 23.52 -13.53 -2.76
N VAL A 916 23.96 -12.29 -3.00
CA VAL A 916 25.10 -11.98 -3.88
C VAL A 916 26.40 -12.10 -3.10
N ALA A 917 26.41 -11.60 -1.87
CA ALA A 917 27.57 -11.65 -0.99
C ALA A 917 27.14 -11.74 0.47
N SER A 918 27.94 -12.41 1.30
CA SER A 918 27.74 -12.47 2.75
C SER A 918 29.09 -12.57 3.43
N GLY A 919 29.34 -11.74 4.43
CA GLY A 919 30.62 -11.66 5.13
C GLY A 919 30.85 -10.32 5.82
N THR A 920 32.10 -10.04 6.17
CA THR A 920 32.47 -8.72 6.69
C THR A 920 32.35 -7.63 5.61
N PRO A 921 32.26 -6.35 5.96
CA PRO A 921 32.28 -5.26 4.99
C PRO A 921 33.44 -5.33 3.98
N GLU A 922 34.63 -5.73 4.43
CA GLU A 922 35.83 -5.87 3.61
C GLU A 922 35.69 -7.03 2.61
N GLU A 923 35.11 -8.16 3.04
CA GLU A 923 34.85 -9.32 2.17
C GLU A 923 33.83 -8.97 1.10
N VAL A 924 32.70 -8.33 1.49
CA VAL A 924 31.65 -7.92 0.53
C VAL A 924 32.16 -6.87 -0.45
N ALA A 925 33.03 -5.94 -0.01
CA ALA A 925 33.66 -4.96 -0.89
C ALA A 925 34.59 -5.59 -1.93
N SER A 926 35.03 -6.84 -1.73
CA SER A 926 35.87 -7.57 -2.67
C SER A 926 35.07 -8.30 -3.78
N VAL A 927 33.77 -8.46 -3.61
CA VAL A 927 32.87 -9.17 -4.55
C VAL A 927 32.45 -8.23 -5.68
N PRO A 928 32.85 -8.46 -6.94
CA PRO A 928 32.55 -7.57 -8.07
C PRO A 928 31.06 -7.47 -8.40
N GLU A 929 30.29 -8.53 -8.16
CA GLU A 929 28.86 -8.61 -8.44
C GLU A 929 28.00 -7.84 -7.42
N SER A 930 28.58 -7.50 -6.25
CA SER A 930 27.92 -6.73 -5.22
C SER A 930 27.98 -5.24 -5.52
N TYR A 931 26.85 -4.65 -5.87
CA TYR A 931 26.74 -3.18 -6.02
C TYR A 931 27.06 -2.48 -4.71
N THR A 932 26.53 -2.97 -3.60
CA THR A 932 26.85 -2.44 -2.26
C THR A 932 28.35 -2.47 -2.02
N GLY A 933 29.00 -3.58 -2.34
CA GLY A 933 30.45 -3.74 -2.22
C GLY A 933 31.24 -2.73 -3.06
N GLN A 934 30.82 -2.47 -4.29
CA GLN A 934 31.47 -1.49 -5.18
C GLN A 934 31.45 -0.08 -4.61
N TYR A 935 30.33 0.38 -4.06
CA TYR A 935 30.24 1.70 -3.42
C TYR A 935 30.96 1.75 -2.07
N LEU A 936 30.91 0.67 -1.31
CA LEU A 936 31.51 0.57 0.02
C LEU A 936 33.04 0.72 0.01
N LYS A 937 33.71 0.31 -1.08
CA LYS A 937 35.18 0.48 -1.26
C LYS A 937 35.71 1.88 -1.02
N LYS A 938 34.87 2.91 -1.25
CA LYS A 938 35.26 4.31 -1.04
C LYS A 938 35.24 4.73 0.43
N TYR A 939 34.59 3.94 1.28
CA TYR A 939 34.32 4.27 2.68
C TYR A 939 35.14 3.40 3.66
N LEU A 940 35.70 2.30 3.20
CA LEU A 940 36.66 1.44 3.92
C LEU A 940 38.10 1.91 3.68
#